data_8b738488050a0c0436d76b9aeab15348
#
_entry.id   8b738488050a0c0436d76b9aeab15348
#
_cell.length_a   1.000
_cell.length_b   1.000
_cell.length_c   1.000
_cell.angle_alpha   90.00
_cell.angle_beta   90.00
_cell.angle_gamma   90.00
#
_symmetry.space_group_name_H-M   'P 1'
#
loop_
_entity.id
_entity.type
_entity.pdbx_description
1 polymer ?
#
loop_
_entity_poly.entity_id
_entity_poly.type
_entity_poly.pdbx_seq_one_letter_code
_entity_poly.pdbx_strand_id
1 'polypeptide(L)'
;MISPGPHNDFENYGGVSSRVGYHADRKRIIHFNLTHLSGVGLHAGGDLPFMPTVGDLGRSPVAGKQAGSYVTSKTDKEAYASSFEEERAGAGWYEVRLKDSGIAVSLSAAPRSAIARFRFPKDQAGAVVFCPANDVKGIVDSFLRIDPEGHRVSGWADTGGFSDAPFNPKKLPYRIYFTASFDAPFQKYGIWETAGRRDGVAAAQGPAVAAFVGFDSAGASEVTMRVAISYVDAAGAEANLAAEAARWDEPELRRRTRVEWNERLGALNLAGAPEADRRVWNSCLYLNLLHPNYFEDADGRYRGFDDQIHRVPAGEHFFANYSIWDTYRSTGPLQALIVPREAGGMARTMLRAAAEGGGGLPNWTLNNNETACMGCYPGATLLANLIAFGAQGIDLKEAHLRLVASATRKRPLKTYGGWDALEEYEAQGFKPRSASETLEYNVSDFALARFCRRVGDESNAERFMRRAASWRKLVHPERRGIWARQADGSWLEPLTPETGRGFTEGCAEQYLWFVPHDTASLLSRLGSPEALRERLSNFFDPFLIGGWNASKPKYWCGNEPTMGAPFVFNYLGEPWRAQELVSRVAATFTDGPGGMPGDDDLGATSASYLFFSMGLFPYIPGVGGFIITGPRLPYIDMTLRPGVVVKIRASNAGPRNPYIQSLTVNGKAYRRTWIDLETLAANGGATLSFAMGPEPMRSWGSRPEDAPPSPGSEIKLPPGYEHVPVKPNLYRDLRAQGNPSSAVTQMQNPDLSSLEPPLGAANLLSRAPQAIIRVIGPRPMNGASEGMVPRLCDGLGAQNHDDPSRCAWFDGGSGRLVMDLGLTRTVSEVRCYSWHRGNRAPQKFLLWGAQGPKQPEADFTNAAGSGWTLLADVNTEKLGDGGAHLTRIRGKSGGSLGDYRFLLWITPEAEQGTFFTELEVAGP
;
A
#
# COMPACT_ATOMS: atom_id res chain seq x y z
N MET A 1 -15.03 2.05 -15.90
CA MET A 1 -15.92 3.06 -15.26
C MET A 1 -15.51 4.43 -15.78
N ILE A 2 -16.40 5.22 -16.36
CA ILE A 2 -16.07 6.61 -16.72
C ILE A 2 -16.19 7.47 -15.48
N SER A 3 -15.16 8.22 -15.14
CA SER A 3 -15.16 9.17 -14.05
C SER A 3 -14.59 10.51 -14.50
N PRO A 4 -14.98 11.63 -13.87
CA PRO A 4 -14.26 12.88 -14.05
C PRO A 4 -12.82 12.67 -13.60
N GLY A 5 -11.89 13.02 -14.48
CA GLY A 5 -10.48 12.79 -14.27
C GLY A 5 -9.90 13.63 -13.15
N PRO A 6 -8.98 13.06 -12.40
CA PRO A 6 -8.40 13.70 -11.24
C PRO A 6 -7.40 14.76 -11.62
N HIS A 7 -7.24 15.70 -10.71
CA HIS A 7 -6.10 16.58 -10.63
C HIS A 7 -4.96 15.95 -9.88
N ASN A 8 -3.79 15.87 -10.50
CA ASN A 8 -2.57 15.48 -9.83
C ASN A 8 -1.91 16.74 -9.26
N ASP A 9 -2.32 17.18 -8.09
CA ASP A 9 -1.50 18.10 -7.32
C ASP A 9 -0.71 17.31 -6.31
N PHE A 10 0.57 17.12 -6.58
CA PHE A 10 1.57 16.57 -5.67
C PHE A 10 1.69 17.36 -4.35
N GLU A 11 1.09 18.55 -4.27
CA GLU A 11 1.28 19.47 -3.14
C GLU A 11 0.43 19.15 -1.92
N ASN A 12 -0.54 18.23 -2.00
CA ASN A 12 -1.38 17.84 -0.87
C ASN A 12 -1.12 16.43 -0.38
N TYR A 13 0.13 16.15 -0.01
CA TYR A 13 0.51 15.00 0.82
C TYR A 13 0.09 15.24 2.29
N GLY A 14 -1.12 15.65 2.52
CA GLY A 14 -1.54 16.05 3.83
C GLY A 14 -2.94 15.60 4.19
N GLY A 15 -3.19 14.30 4.04
CA GLY A 15 -4.40 13.69 4.54
C GLY A 15 -5.66 14.13 3.81
N VAL A 16 -6.52 13.18 3.68
CA VAL A 16 -7.87 13.22 3.17
C VAL A 16 -7.95 13.14 1.66
N SER A 17 -8.30 11.97 1.26
CA SER A 17 -8.88 11.59 -0.01
C SER A 17 -7.95 11.11 -1.09
N SER A 18 -8.47 10.11 -1.72
CA SER A 18 -7.99 9.49 -2.93
C SER A 18 -7.39 10.52 -3.89
N ARG A 19 -6.11 10.41 -4.10
CA ARG A 19 -5.38 11.22 -5.08
C ARG A 19 -5.66 10.77 -6.50
N VAL A 20 -6.47 9.73 -6.64
CA VAL A 20 -6.85 9.14 -7.90
C VAL A 20 -8.37 9.19 -8.01
N GLY A 21 -8.88 10.05 -8.90
CA GLY A 21 -10.30 10.17 -9.17
C GLY A 21 -10.93 11.51 -8.79
N TYR A 22 -12.23 11.47 -8.62
CA TYR A 22 -13.06 12.62 -8.30
C TYR A 22 -12.76 13.19 -6.91
N HIS A 23 -12.72 14.51 -6.81
CA HIS A 23 -12.64 15.23 -5.54
C HIS A 23 -13.54 16.46 -5.54
N ALA A 24 -14.47 16.57 -4.59
CA ALA A 24 -15.47 17.62 -4.55
C ALA A 24 -14.92 19.06 -4.40
N ASP A 25 -13.71 19.22 -3.85
CA ASP A 25 -13.08 20.55 -3.72
C ASP A 25 -12.49 21.08 -5.02
N ARG A 26 -12.45 20.27 -6.09
CA ARG A 26 -11.89 20.69 -7.36
C ARG A 26 -12.84 21.59 -8.11
N LYS A 27 -12.28 22.65 -8.67
CA LYS A 27 -13.03 23.67 -9.40
C LYS A 27 -13.01 23.44 -10.92
N ARG A 28 -12.24 22.47 -11.39
CA ARG A 28 -12.07 22.16 -12.81
C ARG A 28 -12.05 20.68 -13.07
N ILE A 29 -12.63 20.26 -14.19
CA ILE A 29 -12.49 18.93 -14.79
C ILE A 29 -11.44 19.04 -15.88
N ILE A 30 -10.37 18.25 -15.80
CA ILE A 30 -9.31 18.20 -16.80
C ILE A 30 -9.73 17.30 -17.96
N HIS A 31 -10.28 16.12 -17.65
CA HIS A 31 -10.73 15.12 -18.61
C HIS A 31 -11.63 14.09 -17.89
N PHE A 32 -12.23 13.19 -18.65
CA PHE A 32 -12.91 12.00 -18.17
C PHE A 32 -12.05 10.79 -18.46
N ASN A 33 -12.00 9.80 -17.57
CA ASN A 33 -11.20 8.59 -17.68
C ASN A 33 -12.09 7.36 -17.82
N LEU A 34 -11.55 6.29 -18.41
CA LEU A 34 -12.26 5.03 -18.59
C LEU A 34 -12.01 4.03 -17.44
N THR A 35 -11.01 4.26 -16.61
CA THR A 35 -10.71 3.45 -15.44
C THR A 35 -10.58 4.30 -14.17
N HIS A 36 -10.67 3.67 -13.01
CA HIS A 36 -10.57 4.34 -11.71
C HIS A 36 -10.15 3.36 -10.62
N LEU A 37 -9.27 3.82 -9.72
CA LEU A 37 -8.97 3.18 -8.44
C LEU A 37 -9.39 4.12 -7.30
N SER A 38 -10.15 3.60 -6.34
CA SER A 38 -10.72 4.42 -5.27
C SER A 38 -9.83 4.46 -4.03
N GLY A 39 -9.27 5.63 -3.73
CA GLY A 39 -8.68 5.92 -2.43
C GLY A 39 -7.39 5.18 -2.10
N VAL A 40 -6.53 4.90 -3.05
CA VAL A 40 -5.28 4.13 -2.79
C VAL A 40 -4.07 4.99 -2.38
N GLY A 41 -4.25 6.28 -2.18
CA GLY A 41 -3.15 7.19 -1.82
C GLY A 41 -2.03 7.35 -2.86
N LEU A 42 -2.06 6.61 -3.94
CA LEU A 42 -1.06 6.52 -4.99
C LEU A 42 -1.67 6.73 -6.37
N HIS A 43 -0.84 7.15 -7.33
CA HIS A 43 -1.30 7.32 -8.71
C HIS A 43 -1.38 5.97 -9.42
N ALA A 44 -2.60 5.51 -9.70
CA ALA A 44 -2.88 4.31 -10.50
C ALA A 44 -4.29 4.36 -11.08
N GLY A 45 -4.54 3.74 -12.22
CA GLY A 45 -5.78 3.90 -12.97
C GLY A 45 -5.89 5.29 -13.61
N GLY A 46 -7.08 5.67 -14.03
CA GLY A 46 -7.31 6.93 -14.75
C GLY A 46 -6.88 6.85 -16.21
N ASP A 47 -6.97 5.66 -16.78
CA ASP A 47 -6.51 5.38 -18.14
C ASP A 47 -7.45 5.96 -19.21
N LEU A 48 -6.89 6.16 -20.40
CA LEU A 48 -7.61 6.54 -21.63
C LEU A 48 -8.45 7.80 -21.47
N PRO A 49 -7.84 8.93 -21.10
CA PRO A 49 -8.56 10.19 -20.90
C PRO A 49 -9.15 10.73 -22.20
N PHE A 50 -10.36 11.28 -22.10
CA PHE A 50 -11.03 12.01 -23.17
C PHE A 50 -11.69 13.29 -22.64
N MET A 51 -11.90 14.27 -23.51
CA MET A 51 -12.55 15.54 -23.16
C MET A 51 -13.39 16.09 -24.30
N PRO A 52 -14.69 16.37 -24.11
CA PRO A 52 -15.48 17.13 -25.07
C PRO A 52 -15.09 18.61 -24.99
N THR A 53 -15.02 19.27 -26.15
CA THR A 53 -14.66 20.68 -26.27
C THR A 53 -15.38 21.35 -27.42
N VAL A 54 -15.29 22.68 -27.51
CA VAL A 54 -15.79 23.51 -28.60
C VAL A 54 -14.71 24.48 -29.09
N GLY A 55 -14.90 25.02 -30.31
CA GLY A 55 -14.05 26.09 -30.83
C GLY A 55 -12.72 25.61 -31.40
N ASP A 56 -11.67 26.40 -31.18
CA ASP A 56 -10.36 26.13 -31.76
C ASP A 56 -9.63 24.99 -31.08
N LEU A 57 -9.18 24.05 -31.87
CA LEU A 57 -8.36 22.91 -31.46
C LEU A 57 -6.85 23.17 -31.66
N GLY A 58 -6.43 24.45 -31.64
CA GLY A 58 -5.03 24.83 -31.85
C GLY A 58 -4.09 24.44 -30.73
N ARG A 59 -4.58 24.28 -29.49
CA ARG A 59 -3.76 23.89 -28.34
C ARG A 59 -3.48 22.42 -28.33
N SER A 60 -2.20 22.05 -28.29
CA SER A 60 -1.79 20.64 -28.24
C SER A 60 -1.92 20.07 -26.84
N PRO A 61 -2.65 18.96 -26.62
CA PRO A 61 -2.72 18.29 -25.33
C PRO A 61 -1.45 17.47 -25.01
N VAL A 62 -0.54 17.30 -25.96
CA VAL A 62 0.72 16.56 -25.82
C VAL A 62 1.97 17.42 -25.88
N ALA A 63 1.84 18.75 -25.92
CA ALA A 63 2.97 19.65 -25.97
C ALA A 63 3.83 19.55 -24.69
N GLY A 64 5.17 19.60 -24.84
CA GLY A 64 6.12 19.54 -23.74
C GLY A 64 6.36 18.16 -23.15
N LYS A 65 5.72 17.10 -23.66
CA LYS A 65 5.92 15.73 -23.17
C LYS A 65 7.18 15.10 -23.75
N GLN A 66 7.92 14.37 -22.89
CA GLN A 66 9.08 13.59 -23.33
C GLN A 66 8.65 12.15 -23.58
N ALA A 67 9.15 11.55 -24.67
CA ALA A 67 8.91 10.16 -24.99
C ALA A 67 9.45 9.24 -23.87
N GLY A 68 8.66 8.26 -23.48
CA GLY A 68 9.03 7.28 -22.45
C GLY A 68 9.04 7.79 -21.00
N SER A 69 8.56 9.00 -20.76
CA SER A 69 8.43 9.57 -19.41
C SER A 69 7.04 9.33 -18.84
N TYR A 70 6.96 8.78 -17.62
CA TYR A 70 5.73 8.72 -16.84
C TYR A 70 5.40 10.06 -16.14
N VAL A 71 6.26 11.05 -16.23
CA VAL A 71 6.03 12.39 -15.66
C VAL A 71 5.52 13.31 -16.76
N THR A 72 4.32 13.84 -16.58
CA THR A 72 3.72 14.83 -17.49
C THR A 72 3.82 16.22 -16.88
N SER A 73 4.10 17.24 -17.70
CA SER A 73 4.07 18.63 -17.22
C SER A 73 2.64 19.06 -16.86
N LYS A 74 2.50 19.92 -15.84
CA LYS A 74 1.18 20.43 -15.40
C LYS A 74 0.42 21.16 -16.54
N THR A 75 1.14 21.80 -17.44
CA THR A 75 0.57 22.62 -18.52
C THR A 75 -0.15 21.81 -19.59
N ASP A 76 0.30 20.59 -19.89
CA ASP A 76 -0.25 19.79 -20.99
C ASP A 76 -1.59 19.14 -20.62
N LYS A 77 -1.78 18.80 -19.35
CA LYS A 77 -3.01 18.18 -18.86
C LYS A 77 -4.21 19.13 -18.90
N GLU A 78 -3.99 20.42 -18.85
CA GLU A 78 -5.04 21.44 -18.76
C GLU A 78 -5.46 22.05 -20.12
N ALA A 79 -4.97 21.51 -21.23
CA ALA A 79 -5.23 22.08 -22.56
C ALA A 79 -6.72 22.33 -22.82
N TYR A 80 -7.60 21.45 -22.38
CA TYR A 80 -9.05 21.51 -22.56
C TYR A 80 -9.82 21.44 -21.24
N ALA A 81 -9.15 21.68 -20.11
CA ALA A 81 -9.78 21.68 -18.80
C ALA A 81 -10.85 22.77 -18.70
N SER A 82 -11.96 22.47 -18.01
CA SER A 82 -13.06 23.40 -17.82
C SER A 82 -13.46 23.49 -16.35
N SER A 83 -13.78 24.70 -15.87
CA SER A 83 -14.59 24.84 -14.68
C SER A 83 -15.97 24.21 -14.91
N PHE A 84 -16.71 23.90 -13.85
CA PHE A 84 -17.98 23.19 -13.99
C PHE A 84 -19.05 23.73 -13.04
N GLU A 85 -20.29 23.42 -13.37
CA GLU A 85 -21.49 23.75 -12.59
C GLU A 85 -22.57 22.68 -12.82
N GLU A 86 -23.68 22.75 -12.10
CA GLU A 86 -24.83 21.83 -12.22
C GLU A 86 -24.44 20.35 -12.10
N GLU A 87 -23.46 20.07 -11.24
CA GLU A 87 -22.95 18.70 -11.06
C GLU A 87 -23.95 17.84 -10.30
N ARG A 88 -24.22 16.64 -10.82
CA ARG A 88 -25.03 15.61 -10.18
C ARG A 88 -24.45 14.23 -10.43
N ALA A 89 -24.50 13.37 -9.43
CA ALA A 89 -24.00 12.01 -9.52
C ALA A 89 -24.87 11.01 -8.76
N GLY A 90 -24.77 9.76 -9.14
CA GLY A 90 -25.31 8.62 -8.42
C GLY A 90 -24.63 7.35 -8.88
N ALA A 91 -24.91 6.24 -8.23
CA ALA A 91 -24.31 4.96 -8.61
C ALA A 91 -24.55 4.64 -10.09
N GLY A 92 -23.48 4.53 -10.86
CA GLY A 92 -23.49 4.22 -12.29
C GLY A 92 -23.77 5.39 -13.25
N TRP A 93 -23.92 6.62 -12.77
CA TRP A 93 -24.15 7.77 -13.66
C TRP A 93 -23.58 9.07 -13.11
N TYR A 94 -23.30 10.02 -14.02
CA TYR A 94 -22.75 11.35 -13.70
C TYR A 94 -23.24 12.38 -14.72
N GLU A 95 -23.60 13.58 -14.25
CA GLU A 95 -24.02 14.73 -15.06
C GLU A 95 -23.31 15.99 -14.61
N VAL A 96 -22.89 16.81 -15.56
CA VAL A 96 -22.21 18.08 -15.30
C VAL A 96 -22.34 19.03 -16.49
N ARG A 97 -22.30 20.32 -16.23
CA ARG A 97 -22.10 21.36 -17.24
C ARG A 97 -20.65 21.86 -17.16
N LEU A 98 -19.92 21.71 -18.25
CA LEU A 98 -18.58 22.32 -18.41
C LEU A 98 -18.78 23.82 -18.68
N LYS A 99 -18.45 24.65 -17.69
CA LYS A 99 -18.80 26.05 -17.70
C LYS A 99 -18.06 26.86 -18.75
N ASP A 100 -16.75 26.59 -18.94
CA ASP A 100 -15.90 27.35 -19.88
C ASP A 100 -16.31 27.08 -21.35
N SER A 101 -16.82 25.88 -21.64
CA SER A 101 -17.27 25.48 -23.00
C SER A 101 -18.80 25.48 -23.16
N GLY A 102 -19.57 25.59 -22.08
CA GLY A 102 -21.03 25.49 -22.09
C GLY A 102 -21.60 24.07 -22.39
N ILE A 103 -20.76 23.06 -22.48
CA ILE A 103 -21.16 21.68 -22.83
C ILE A 103 -21.84 21.02 -21.62
N ALA A 104 -23.03 20.45 -21.84
CA ALA A 104 -23.62 19.54 -20.86
C ALA A 104 -23.20 18.09 -21.16
N VAL A 105 -22.69 17.40 -20.13
CA VAL A 105 -22.20 16.03 -20.21
C VAL A 105 -23.06 15.13 -19.35
N SER A 106 -23.55 14.00 -19.92
CA SER A 106 -24.23 12.94 -19.18
C SER A 106 -23.53 11.62 -19.46
N LEU A 107 -23.15 10.90 -18.41
CA LEU A 107 -22.42 9.64 -18.46
C LEU A 107 -23.19 8.55 -17.75
N SER A 108 -23.28 7.36 -18.35
CA SER A 108 -23.78 6.15 -17.71
C SER A 108 -22.86 4.99 -18.02
N ALA A 109 -22.57 4.15 -17.02
CA ALA A 109 -21.57 3.07 -17.14
C ALA A 109 -22.17 1.70 -16.85
N ALA A 110 -21.75 0.73 -17.65
CA ALA A 110 -21.85 -0.72 -17.44
C ALA A 110 -20.48 -1.25 -16.95
N PRO A 111 -20.34 -2.55 -16.67
CA PRO A 111 -19.07 -3.09 -16.14
C PRO A 111 -17.83 -2.79 -16.99
N ARG A 112 -17.92 -2.90 -18.33
CA ARG A 112 -16.78 -2.77 -19.27
C ARG A 112 -17.00 -1.67 -20.31
N SER A 113 -18.19 -1.06 -20.32
CA SER A 113 -18.60 -0.07 -21.33
C SER A 113 -19.33 1.10 -20.71
N ALA A 114 -19.53 2.14 -21.52
CA ALA A 114 -20.31 3.29 -21.10
C ALA A 114 -20.93 4.02 -22.29
N ILE A 115 -21.93 4.85 -21.98
CA ILE A 115 -22.52 5.79 -22.92
C ILE A 115 -22.30 7.21 -22.36
N ALA A 116 -21.73 8.08 -23.18
CA ALA A 116 -21.55 9.48 -22.90
C ALA A 116 -22.35 10.32 -23.89
N ARG A 117 -23.11 11.27 -23.39
CA ARG A 117 -23.90 12.18 -24.20
C ARG A 117 -23.42 13.60 -23.99
N PHE A 118 -23.06 14.28 -25.08
CA PHE A 118 -22.54 15.62 -25.10
C PHE A 118 -23.55 16.56 -25.79
N ARG A 119 -24.05 17.54 -25.06
CA ARG A 119 -24.88 18.59 -25.65
C ARG A 119 -24.03 19.84 -25.79
N PHE A 120 -23.70 20.17 -27.05
CA PHE A 120 -22.90 21.33 -27.38
C PHE A 120 -23.76 22.61 -27.46
N PRO A 121 -23.20 23.79 -27.17
CA PRO A 121 -23.87 25.06 -27.40
C PRO A 121 -24.26 25.24 -28.87
N LYS A 122 -25.38 25.92 -29.13
CA LYS A 122 -25.79 26.24 -30.50
C LYS A 122 -24.72 27.12 -31.16
N ASP A 123 -24.52 26.91 -32.43
CA ASP A 123 -23.58 27.67 -33.30
C ASP A 123 -22.08 27.48 -32.95
N GLN A 124 -21.73 26.48 -32.13
CA GLN A 124 -20.35 26.12 -31.91
C GLN A 124 -20.09 24.64 -32.35
N ALA A 125 -19.06 24.47 -33.19
CA ALA A 125 -18.64 23.12 -33.60
C ALA A 125 -18.10 22.37 -32.39
N GLY A 126 -18.74 21.24 -32.07
CA GLY A 126 -18.32 20.34 -31.00
C GLY A 126 -17.16 19.44 -31.43
N ALA A 127 -16.35 19.01 -30.49
CA ALA A 127 -15.30 18.01 -30.70
C ALA A 127 -15.08 17.15 -29.45
N VAL A 128 -14.52 15.95 -29.64
CA VAL A 128 -14.03 15.10 -28.57
C VAL A 128 -12.54 14.81 -28.79
N VAL A 129 -11.73 15.06 -27.79
CA VAL A 129 -10.29 14.83 -27.76
C VAL A 129 -10.01 13.58 -26.95
N PHE A 130 -9.21 12.66 -27.49
CA PHE A 130 -8.67 11.49 -26.80
C PHE A 130 -7.17 11.67 -26.62
N CYS A 131 -6.69 11.62 -25.39
CA CYS A 131 -5.27 11.84 -25.11
C CYS A 131 -4.74 10.82 -24.11
N PRO A 132 -4.41 9.59 -24.53
CA PRO A 132 -3.82 8.57 -23.66
C PRO A 132 -2.60 9.09 -22.89
N ALA A 133 -1.81 9.96 -23.50
CA ALA A 133 -0.66 10.61 -22.86
C ALA A 133 -1.00 11.45 -21.61
N ASN A 134 -2.27 11.81 -21.38
CA ASN A 134 -2.74 12.49 -20.16
C ASN A 134 -3.18 11.55 -19.07
N ASP A 135 -2.97 10.23 -19.24
CA ASP A 135 -3.10 9.25 -18.19
C ASP A 135 -2.48 9.73 -16.87
N VAL A 136 -3.07 9.33 -15.74
CA VAL A 136 -2.65 9.76 -14.41
C VAL A 136 -1.18 9.44 -14.14
N LYS A 137 -0.74 8.27 -14.57
CA LYS A 137 0.64 7.78 -14.43
C LYS A 137 1.54 8.19 -15.60
N GLY A 138 0.93 8.56 -16.72
CA GLY A 138 1.59 8.63 -18.01
C GLY A 138 1.65 7.27 -18.69
N ILE A 139 2.09 7.27 -19.94
CA ILE A 139 2.17 6.07 -20.77
C ILE A 139 3.58 5.82 -21.30
N VAL A 140 3.86 4.56 -21.65
CA VAL A 140 5.10 4.17 -22.35
C VAL A 140 4.93 4.31 -23.85
N ASP A 141 3.79 3.83 -24.37
CA ASP A 141 3.43 3.88 -25.77
C ASP A 141 1.90 3.88 -25.91
N SER A 142 1.36 4.36 -27.04
CA SER A 142 -0.06 4.25 -27.37
C SER A 142 -0.27 4.24 -28.88
N PHE A 143 -1.40 3.72 -29.28
CA PHE A 143 -1.87 3.73 -30.65
C PHE A 143 -3.29 4.26 -30.70
N LEU A 144 -3.55 5.18 -31.61
CA LEU A 144 -4.87 5.73 -31.91
C LEU A 144 -5.19 5.55 -33.39
N ARG A 145 -6.42 5.13 -33.67
CA ARG A 145 -6.98 5.02 -35.01
C ARG A 145 -8.36 5.66 -35.04
N ILE A 146 -8.58 6.49 -36.06
CA ILE A 146 -9.85 7.10 -36.39
C ILE A 146 -10.39 6.40 -37.65
N ASP A 147 -11.62 5.97 -37.60
CA ASP A 147 -12.39 5.46 -38.74
C ASP A 147 -13.48 6.48 -39.05
N PRO A 148 -13.25 7.39 -40.04
CA PRO A 148 -14.22 8.46 -40.31
C PRO A 148 -15.53 7.96 -40.88
N GLU A 149 -15.51 6.87 -41.68
CA GLU A 149 -16.69 6.30 -42.29
C GLU A 149 -17.52 5.51 -41.27
N GLY A 150 -16.87 4.78 -40.42
CA GLY A 150 -17.51 4.03 -39.31
C GLY A 150 -17.80 4.88 -38.07
N HIS A 151 -17.50 6.19 -38.05
CA HIS A 151 -17.65 7.12 -36.94
C HIS A 151 -17.05 6.59 -35.64
N ARG A 152 -15.78 6.09 -35.71
CA ARG A 152 -15.16 5.37 -34.62
C ARG A 152 -13.75 5.88 -34.30
N VAL A 153 -13.41 5.89 -33.03
CA VAL A 153 -12.03 6.04 -32.53
C VAL A 153 -11.68 4.80 -31.74
N SER A 154 -10.55 4.18 -32.03
CA SER A 154 -10.09 3.00 -31.31
C SER A 154 -8.59 3.06 -31.07
N GLY A 155 -8.09 2.22 -30.19
CA GLY A 155 -6.66 2.17 -29.92
C GLY A 155 -6.32 1.40 -28.66
N TRP A 156 -5.09 1.64 -28.21
CA TRP A 156 -4.58 1.08 -26.96
C TRP A 156 -3.55 2.02 -26.32
N ALA A 157 -3.32 1.83 -25.04
CA ALA A 157 -2.25 2.45 -24.29
C ALA A 157 -1.48 1.41 -23.48
N ASP A 158 -0.14 1.48 -23.53
CA ASP A 158 0.76 0.81 -22.60
C ASP A 158 1.01 1.75 -21.44
N THR A 159 0.37 1.47 -20.36
CA THR A 159 0.40 2.25 -19.11
C THR A 159 0.77 1.34 -17.94
N GLY A 160 0.73 1.82 -16.74
CA GLY A 160 1.01 1.06 -15.54
C GLY A 160 2.03 1.74 -14.66
N GLY A 161 2.57 0.98 -13.73
CA GLY A 161 3.37 1.50 -12.65
C GLY A 161 2.50 1.83 -11.45
N PHE A 162 2.82 1.16 -10.36
CA PHE A 162 2.24 1.40 -9.06
C PHE A 162 3.29 2.11 -8.23
N SER A 163 3.05 3.38 -7.90
CA SER A 163 3.95 4.25 -7.17
C SER A 163 5.24 4.69 -7.90
N ASP A 164 5.61 5.95 -7.71
CA ASP A 164 6.93 6.48 -8.10
C ASP A 164 8.00 6.19 -7.04
N ALA A 165 7.65 5.35 -6.08
CA ALA A 165 8.52 5.03 -4.97
C ALA A 165 9.78 4.29 -5.47
N PRO A 166 10.96 4.66 -4.98
CA PRO A 166 12.22 4.09 -5.41
C PRO A 166 12.37 2.60 -5.09
N PHE A 167 11.47 2.03 -4.28
CA PHE A 167 11.46 0.62 -3.91
C PHE A 167 10.72 -0.27 -4.94
N ASN A 168 10.04 0.29 -5.94
CA ASN A 168 9.49 -0.50 -7.04
C ASN A 168 10.15 -0.15 -8.37
N PRO A 169 11.36 -0.68 -8.67
CA PRO A 169 12.04 -0.42 -9.92
C PRO A 169 11.39 -1.12 -11.12
N LYS A 170 10.46 -2.07 -10.89
CA LYS A 170 9.74 -2.72 -11.97
C LYS A 170 8.46 -1.93 -12.24
N LYS A 171 8.46 -1.22 -13.35
CA LYS A 171 7.26 -0.74 -13.99
C LYS A 171 6.40 -1.96 -14.28
N LEU A 172 5.21 -2.05 -13.69
CA LEU A 172 4.26 -3.12 -13.92
C LEU A 172 3.36 -2.72 -15.09
N PRO A 173 3.83 -2.82 -16.36
CA PRO A 173 3.07 -2.36 -17.51
C PRO A 173 1.91 -3.30 -17.75
N TYR A 174 0.79 -2.70 -18.15
CA TYR A 174 -0.33 -3.41 -18.77
C TYR A 174 -0.78 -2.66 -20.01
N ARG A 175 -1.41 -3.37 -20.95
CA ARG A 175 -2.04 -2.78 -22.10
C ARG A 175 -3.54 -2.75 -21.93
N ILE A 176 -4.14 -1.58 -22.18
CA ILE A 176 -5.57 -1.40 -22.21
C ILE A 176 -5.99 -0.98 -23.62
N TYR A 177 -6.98 -1.67 -24.18
CA TYR A 177 -7.58 -1.43 -25.48
C TYR A 177 -8.91 -0.71 -25.29
N PHE A 178 -9.31 0.10 -26.27
CA PHE A 178 -10.62 0.72 -26.28
C PHE A 178 -11.20 0.84 -27.69
N THR A 179 -12.52 0.96 -27.76
CA THR A 179 -13.26 1.39 -28.95
C THR A 179 -14.35 2.35 -28.53
N ALA A 180 -14.45 3.48 -29.24
CA ALA A 180 -15.47 4.52 -29.05
C ALA A 180 -16.19 4.77 -30.37
N SER A 181 -17.51 4.61 -30.40
CA SER A 181 -18.37 4.84 -31.58
C SER A 181 -19.26 6.05 -31.33
N PHE A 182 -19.54 6.82 -32.35
CA PHE A 182 -20.37 8.03 -32.30
C PHE A 182 -21.60 7.92 -33.20
N ASP A 183 -22.72 8.53 -32.78
CA ASP A 183 -23.97 8.57 -33.56
C ASP A 183 -23.98 9.68 -34.61
N ALA A 184 -22.96 10.52 -34.64
CA ALA A 184 -22.81 11.61 -35.59
C ALA A 184 -21.54 11.45 -36.46
N PRO A 185 -21.60 11.87 -37.75
CA PRO A 185 -20.44 11.84 -38.64
C PRO A 185 -19.38 12.83 -38.24
N PHE A 186 -18.12 12.47 -38.51
CA PHE A 186 -17.00 13.35 -38.30
C PHE A 186 -16.87 14.36 -39.48
N GLN A 187 -16.98 15.65 -39.19
CA GLN A 187 -16.74 16.74 -40.15
C GLN A 187 -15.25 17.04 -40.28
N LYS A 188 -14.51 16.85 -39.21
CA LYS A 188 -13.06 17.00 -39.16
C LYS A 188 -12.49 16.01 -38.19
N TYR A 189 -11.27 15.61 -38.43
CA TYR A 189 -10.52 14.73 -37.52
C TYR A 189 -9.01 14.93 -37.72
N GLY A 190 -8.25 14.45 -36.79
CA GLY A 190 -6.78 14.51 -36.92
C GLY A 190 -6.11 14.02 -35.62
N ILE A 191 -4.79 14.12 -35.68
CA ILE A 191 -3.88 13.64 -34.62
C ILE A 191 -2.95 14.76 -34.19
N TRP A 192 -2.66 14.83 -32.91
CA TRP A 192 -1.50 15.55 -32.39
C TRP A 192 -0.38 14.56 -32.08
N GLU A 193 0.82 14.97 -32.46
CA GLU A 193 2.10 14.39 -32.07
C GLU A 193 2.99 15.49 -31.49
N THR A 194 4.17 15.13 -31.00
CA THR A 194 5.14 16.12 -30.47
C THR A 194 5.49 17.21 -31.51
N ALA A 195 5.47 16.84 -32.79
CA ALA A 195 5.72 17.78 -33.92
C ALA A 195 4.56 18.73 -34.20
N GLY A 196 3.39 18.53 -33.63
CA GLY A 196 2.22 19.35 -33.77
C GLY A 196 0.98 18.61 -34.26
N ARG A 197 -0.03 19.36 -34.67
CA ARG A 197 -1.32 18.84 -35.15
C ARG A 197 -1.26 18.50 -36.66
N ARG A 198 -1.87 17.37 -37.03
CA ARG A 198 -2.04 16.94 -38.44
C ARG A 198 -3.51 16.60 -38.71
N ASP A 199 -4.18 17.46 -39.45
CA ASP A 199 -5.57 17.29 -39.87
C ASP A 199 -5.68 16.20 -40.95
N GLY A 200 -6.78 15.41 -40.90
CA GLY A 200 -7.06 14.33 -41.83
C GLY A 200 -6.20 13.07 -41.65
N VAL A 201 -5.29 13.09 -40.70
CA VAL A 201 -4.52 11.89 -40.34
C VAL A 201 -5.35 10.96 -39.45
N ALA A 202 -5.50 9.71 -39.88
CA ALA A 202 -6.41 8.75 -39.27
C ALA A 202 -5.75 7.79 -38.27
N ALA A 203 -4.43 7.75 -38.19
CA ALA A 203 -3.74 6.88 -37.22
C ALA A 203 -2.35 7.41 -36.85
N ALA A 204 -1.95 7.16 -35.62
CA ALA A 204 -0.58 7.35 -35.15
C ALA A 204 -0.28 6.45 -33.95
N GLN A 205 1.01 6.18 -33.77
CA GLN A 205 1.53 5.47 -32.59
C GLN A 205 2.67 6.26 -31.96
N GLY A 206 2.74 6.25 -30.65
CA GLY A 206 3.81 6.87 -29.89
C GLY A 206 3.42 7.20 -28.46
N PRO A 207 4.40 7.58 -27.63
CA PRO A 207 4.17 7.93 -26.22
C PRO A 207 3.50 9.30 -26.03
N ALA A 208 3.44 10.12 -27.08
CA ALA A 208 2.88 11.48 -27.06
C ALA A 208 1.96 11.68 -28.26
N VAL A 209 0.86 10.92 -28.33
CA VAL A 209 -0.17 11.05 -29.36
C VAL A 209 -1.51 11.38 -28.73
N ALA A 210 -2.31 12.19 -29.45
CA ALA A 210 -3.71 12.45 -29.14
C ALA A 210 -4.53 12.54 -30.42
N ALA A 211 -5.80 12.16 -30.34
CA ALA A 211 -6.73 12.22 -31.47
C ALA A 211 -7.85 13.21 -31.17
N PHE A 212 -8.41 13.82 -32.21
CA PHE A 212 -9.67 14.55 -32.13
C PHE A 212 -10.61 14.17 -33.24
N VAL A 213 -11.89 14.21 -32.92
CA VAL A 213 -13.00 14.13 -33.88
C VAL A 213 -13.93 15.30 -33.63
N GLY A 214 -14.30 16.01 -34.67
CA GLY A 214 -15.16 17.21 -34.64
C GLY A 214 -16.45 17.00 -35.40
N PHE A 215 -17.51 17.64 -34.94
CA PHE A 215 -18.88 17.51 -35.43
C PHE A 215 -19.38 18.85 -36.02
N ASP A 216 -20.38 18.76 -36.89
CA ASP A 216 -21.00 19.96 -37.47
C ASP A 216 -21.88 20.68 -36.41
N SER A 217 -21.69 21.99 -36.31
CA SER A 217 -22.48 22.82 -35.38
C SER A 217 -23.95 22.99 -35.82
N ALA A 218 -24.22 22.89 -37.11
CA ALA A 218 -25.56 23.05 -37.65
C ALA A 218 -26.42 21.79 -37.57
N GLY A 219 -25.77 20.59 -37.52
CA GLY A 219 -26.44 19.30 -37.58
C GLY A 219 -26.44 18.51 -36.28
N ALA A 220 -25.51 18.74 -35.38
CA ALA A 220 -25.31 17.93 -34.21
C ALA A 220 -25.14 18.74 -32.90
N SER A 221 -26.26 19.32 -32.42
CA SER A 221 -26.27 19.96 -31.10
C SER A 221 -26.15 18.96 -29.93
N GLU A 222 -26.40 17.68 -30.18
CA GLU A 222 -26.20 16.59 -29.22
C GLU A 222 -25.50 15.43 -29.94
N VAL A 223 -24.45 14.88 -29.34
CA VAL A 223 -23.68 13.73 -29.83
C VAL A 223 -23.57 12.69 -28.74
N THR A 224 -23.84 11.43 -29.10
CA THR A 224 -23.71 10.31 -28.19
C THR A 224 -22.48 9.48 -28.57
N MET A 225 -21.65 9.18 -27.58
CA MET A 225 -20.52 8.28 -27.68
C MET A 225 -20.80 7.00 -26.87
N ARG A 226 -20.62 5.85 -27.50
CA ARG A 226 -20.52 4.57 -26.78
C ARG A 226 -19.07 4.15 -26.76
N VAL A 227 -18.58 3.76 -25.61
CA VAL A 227 -17.17 3.37 -25.43
C VAL A 227 -17.06 2.12 -24.60
N ALA A 228 -16.08 1.26 -24.91
CA ALA A 228 -15.74 0.08 -24.12
C ALA A 228 -14.23 -0.13 -24.06
N ILE A 229 -13.79 -0.85 -23.04
CA ILE A 229 -12.40 -1.22 -22.81
C ILE A 229 -12.23 -2.74 -22.80
N SER A 230 -10.98 -3.22 -23.03
CA SER A 230 -10.56 -4.59 -22.82
C SER A 230 -9.09 -4.62 -22.38
N TYR A 231 -8.73 -5.55 -21.50
CA TYR A 231 -7.35 -5.86 -21.16
C TYR A 231 -6.79 -7.04 -21.96
N VAL A 232 -7.58 -7.58 -22.90
CA VAL A 232 -7.23 -8.73 -23.72
C VAL A 232 -6.75 -8.29 -25.11
N ASP A 233 -7.69 -7.71 -25.91
CA ASP A 233 -7.41 -7.26 -27.27
C ASP A 233 -8.48 -6.25 -27.77
N ALA A 234 -8.25 -5.69 -28.97
CA ALA A 234 -9.18 -4.75 -29.58
C ALA A 234 -10.55 -5.38 -29.91
N ALA A 235 -10.58 -6.67 -30.29
CA ALA A 235 -11.82 -7.40 -30.56
C ALA A 235 -12.62 -7.61 -29.27
N GLY A 236 -11.95 -7.77 -28.12
CA GLY A 236 -12.57 -7.80 -26.79
C GLY A 236 -13.29 -6.49 -26.47
N ALA A 237 -12.66 -5.34 -26.73
CA ALA A 237 -13.31 -4.04 -26.54
C ALA A 237 -14.57 -3.88 -27.42
N GLU A 238 -14.53 -4.33 -28.67
CA GLU A 238 -15.71 -4.33 -29.56
C GLU A 238 -16.81 -5.28 -29.08
N ALA A 239 -16.45 -6.47 -28.62
CA ALA A 239 -17.38 -7.44 -28.07
C ALA A 239 -18.04 -6.92 -26.78
N ASN A 240 -17.29 -6.27 -25.91
CA ASN A 240 -17.79 -5.62 -24.69
C ASN A 240 -18.79 -4.51 -25.02
N LEU A 241 -18.46 -3.66 -26.01
CA LEU A 241 -19.36 -2.62 -26.50
C LEU A 241 -20.68 -3.19 -27.03
N ALA A 242 -20.59 -4.25 -27.83
CA ALA A 242 -21.74 -4.92 -28.39
C ALA A 242 -22.62 -5.61 -27.35
N ALA A 243 -22.02 -6.20 -26.32
CA ALA A 243 -22.71 -6.89 -25.23
C ALA A 243 -23.45 -5.96 -24.28
N GLU A 244 -22.85 -4.84 -23.91
CA GLU A 244 -23.32 -4.02 -22.80
C GLU A 244 -23.97 -2.70 -23.22
N ALA A 245 -23.51 -2.09 -24.33
CA ALA A 245 -23.97 -0.80 -24.84
C ALA A 245 -24.34 -0.88 -26.35
N ALA A 246 -25.03 -1.94 -26.76
CA ALA A 246 -25.45 -2.14 -28.15
C ALA A 246 -26.36 -1.01 -28.68
N ARG A 247 -27.16 -0.42 -27.82
CA ARG A 247 -28.09 0.65 -28.16
C ARG A 247 -27.53 2.03 -27.81
N TRP A 248 -27.91 3.05 -28.57
CA TRP A 248 -27.58 4.46 -28.32
C TRP A 248 -28.54 5.11 -27.31
N ASP A 249 -28.79 4.43 -26.22
CA ASP A 249 -29.81 4.80 -25.23
C ASP A 249 -29.16 4.93 -23.83
N GLU A 250 -28.63 6.12 -23.56
CA GLU A 250 -28.02 6.43 -22.25
C GLU A 250 -29.05 6.37 -21.12
N PRO A 251 -30.28 6.91 -21.24
CA PRO A 251 -31.30 6.77 -20.21
C PRO A 251 -31.63 5.33 -19.85
N GLU A 252 -31.71 4.41 -20.84
CA GLU A 252 -31.97 2.99 -20.58
C GLU A 252 -30.77 2.31 -19.91
N LEU A 253 -29.54 2.60 -20.35
CA LEU A 253 -28.34 2.11 -19.66
C LEU A 253 -28.33 2.58 -18.19
N ARG A 254 -28.58 3.86 -17.95
CA ARG A 254 -28.70 4.44 -16.62
C ARG A 254 -29.76 3.75 -15.74
N ARG A 255 -30.94 3.50 -16.33
CA ARG A 255 -32.03 2.80 -15.62
C ARG A 255 -31.60 1.38 -15.22
N ARG A 256 -31.00 0.64 -16.12
CA ARG A 256 -30.52 -0.73 -15.91
C ARG A 256 -29.43 -0.78 -14.84
N THR A 257 -28.40 0.05 -14.97
CA THR A 257 -27.30 0.14 -14.02
C THR A 257 -27.79 0.56 -12.63
N ARG A 258 -28.76 1.48 -12.58
CA ARG A 258 -29.38 1.90 -11.31
C ARG A 258 -30.11 0.75 -10.61
N VAL A 259 -30.79 -0.13 -11.36
CA VAL A 259 -31.43 -1.31 -10.78
C VAL A 259 -30.39 -2.26 -10.18
N GLU A 260 -29.32 -2.53 -10.90
CA GLU A 260 -28.23 -3.41 -10.45
C GLU A 260 -27.55 -2.87 -9.18
N TRP A 261 -27.27 -1.56 -9.13
CA TRP A 261 -26.71 -0.93 -7.95
C TRP A 261 -27.66 -0.95 -6.76
N ASN A 262 -28.96 -0.64 -6.98
CA ASN A 262 -29.95 -0.66 -5.92
C ASN A 262 -30.14 -2.06 -5.32
N GLU A 263 -30.04 -3.11 -6.12
CA GLU A 263 -30.07 -4.49 -5.64
C GLU A 263 -28.93 -4.78 -4.66
N ARG A 264 -27.68 -4.41 -5.01
CA ARG A 264 -26.51 -4.63 -4.15
C ARG A 264 -26.49 -3.72 -2.94
N LEU A 265 -26.76 -2.46 -3.12
CA LEU A 265 -26.84 -1.49 -2.00
C LEU A 265 -27.99 -1.81 -1.03
N GLY A 266 -29.08 -2.38 -1.53
CA GLY A 266 -30.23 -2.80 -0.73
C GLY A 266 -29.97 -3.96 0.22
N ALA A 267 -28.83 -4.68 0.07
CA ALA A 267 -28.43 -5.73 1.01
C ALA A 267 -28.12 -5.18 2.43
N LEU A 268 -27.79 -3.90 2.54
CA LEU A 268 -27.53 -3.22 3.82
C LEU A 268 -28.38 -1.93 3.89
N ASN A 269 -29.59 -2.09 4.36
CA ASN A 269 -30.60 -1.02 4.36
C ASN A 269 -30.61 -0.23 5.67
N LEU A 270 -30.60 1.11 5.57
CA LEU A 270 -30.65 2.05 6.68
C LEU A 270 -31.97 2.84 6.66
N ALA A 271 -32.66 2.90 7.81
CA ALA A 271 -33.87 3.69 7.98
C ALA A 271 -33.81 4.57 9.25
N GLY A 272 -34.59 5.64 9.28
CA GLY A 272 -34.75 6.51 10.45
C GLY A 272 -33.56 7.39 10.83
N ALA A 273 -32.51 7.42 10.00
CA ALA A 273 -31.32 8.25 10.22
C ALA A 273 -31.50 9.67 9.62
N PRO A 274 -30.81 10.69 10.17
CA PRO A 274 -30.71 12.01 9.55
C PRO A 274 -30.15 11.94 8.11
N GLU A 275 -30.47 12.95 7.29
CA GLU A 275 -30.07 12.97 5.87
C GLU A 275 -28.55 12.97 5.70
N ALA A 276 -27.79 13.72 6.50
CA ALA A 276 -26.35 13.75 6.46
C ALA A 276 -25.75 12.34 6.75
N ASP A 277 -26.23 11.66 7.79
CA ASP A 277 -25.78 10.30 8.13
C ASP A 277 -26.15 9.31 7.02
N ARG A 278 -27.31 9.45 6.35
CA ARG A 278 -27.68 8.60 5.20
C ARG A 278 -26.77 8.82 4.01
N ARG A 279 -26.33 10.05 3.74
CA ARG A 279 -25.38 10.34 2.67
C ARG A 279 -24.03 9.68 2.94
N VAL A 280 -23.49 9.84 4.15
CA VAL A 280 -22.22 9.19 4.54
C VAL A 280 -22.35 7.67 4.43
N TRP A 281 -23.42 7.09 4.97
CA TRP A 281 -23.69 5.65 4.89
C TRP A 281 -23.73 5.13 3.46
N ASN A 282 -24.53 5.77 2.59
CA ASN A 282 -24.67 5.35 1.20
C ASN A 282 -23.38 5.54 0.40
N SER A 283 -22.62 6.61 0.67
CA SER A 283 -21.31 6.83 0.04
C SER A 283 -20.31 5.77 0.46
N CYS A 284 -20.21 5.45 1.74
CA CYS A 284 -19.32 4.41 2.23
C CYS A 284 -19.71 3.02 1.68
N LEU A 285 -21.02 2.72 1.60
CA LEU A 285 -21.49 1.46 1.03
C LEU A 285 -21.19 1.36 -0.49
N TYR A 286 -21.37 2.47 -1.22
CA TYR A 286 -21.01 2.55 -2.63
C TYR A 286 -19.49 2.35 -2.84
N LEU A 287 -18.65 3.05 -2.09
CA LEU A 287 -17.19 2.94 -2.16
C LEU A 287 -16.71 1.51 -1.85
N ASN A 288 -17.30 0.85 -0.85
CA ASN A 288 -16.99 -0.53 -0.50
C ASN A 288 -17.28 -1.52 -1.63
N LEU A 289 -18.23 -1.23 -2.52
CA LEU A 289 -18.62 -2.09 -3.64
C LEU A 289 -17.96 -1.70 -4.98
N LEU A 290 -17.08 -0.71 -5.01
CA LEU A 290 -16.34 -0.32 -6.22
C LEU A 290 -15.21 -1.28 -6.58
N HIS A 291 -14.63 -1.92 -5.59
CA HIS A 291 -13.47 -2.81 -5.73
C HIS A 291 -13.69 -4.14 -5.01
N PRO A 292 -13.06 -5.22 -5.52
CA PRO A 292 -12.28 -5.31 -6.76
C PRO A 292 -13.15 -5.17 -8.01
N ASN A 293 -12.51 -4.85 -9.15
CA ASN A 293 -13.20 -4.63 -10.43
C ASN A 293 -13.33 -5.91 -11.25
N TYR A 294 -14.35 -6.01 -12.10
CA TYR A 294 -14.37 -7.00 -13.19
C TYR A 294 -13.21 -6.74 -14.16
N PHE A 295 -12.51 -7.79 -14.53
CA PHE A 295 -11.30 -7.69 -15.37
C PHE A 295 -11.43 -8.50 -16.67
N GLU A 296 -12.30 -9.52 -16.71
CA GLU A 296 -12.57 -10.29 -17.90
C GLU A 296 -13.44 -9.53 -18.90
N ASP A 297 -13.31 -9.85 -20.19
CA ASP A 297 -14.23 -9.42 -21.25
C ASP A 297 -15.61 -10.09 -21.11
N ALA A 298 -16.62 -9.59 -21.81
CA ALA A 298 -17.98 -10.10 -21.77
C ALA A 298 -18.09 -11.57 -22.22
N ASP A 299 -17.13 -12.04 -23.02
CA ASP A 299 -17.00 -13.43 -23.43
C ASP A 299 -16.25 -14.32 -22.42
N GLY A 300 -15.84 -13.75 -21.27
CA GLY A 300 -15.14 -14.42 -20.19
C GLY A 300 -13.62 -14.52 -20.36
N ARG A 301 -13.01 -13.98 -21.43
CA ARG A 301 -11.55 -13.96 -21.59
C ARG A 301 -10.91 -12.92 -20.66
N TYR A 302 -9.76 -13.25 -20.11
CA TYR A 302 -8.93 -12.34 -19.29
C TYR A 302 -7.44 -12.65 -19.47
N ARG A 303 -6.60 -11.68 -19.18
CA ARG A 303 -5.14 -11.88 -19.12
C ARG A 303 -4.75 -12.32 -17.72
N GLY A 304 -4.18 -13.52 -17.61
CA GLY A 304 -3.79 -14.14 -16.36
C GLY A 304 -2.48 -13.57 -15.78
N PHE A 305 -2.14 -14.00 -14.58
CA PHE A 305 -0.88 -13.64 -13.90
C PHE A 305 0.37 -14.24 -14.57
N ASP A 306 0.19 -15.17 -15.50
CA ASP A 306 1.21 -15.73 -16.39
C ASP A 306 1.31 -14.99 -17.75
N ASP A 307 0.56 -13.90 -17.94
CA ASP A 307 0.39 -13.12 -19.18
C ASP A 307 -0.28 -13.91 -20.33
N GLN A 308 -0.82 -15.09 -20.06
CA GLN A 308 -1.59 -15.82 -21.04
C GLN A 308 -3.06 -15.39 -21.01
N ILE A 309 -3.78 -15.64 -22.11
CA ILE A 309 -5.21 -15.41 -22.17
C ILE A 309 -5.93 -16.67 -21.69
N HIS A 310 -6.69 -16.49 -20.64
CA HIS A 310 -7.55 -17.50 -20.04
C HIS A 310 -9.03 -17.16 -20.24
N ARG A 311 -9.90 -18.04 -19.78
CA ARG A 311 -11.36 -17.84 -19.82
C ARG A 311 -11.98 -18.33 -18.51
N VAL A 312 -12.81 -17.50 -17.89
CA VAL A 312 -13.66 -17.94 -16.77
C VAL A 312 -14.84 -18.79 -17.28
N PRO A 313 -15.32 -19.75 -16.48
CA PRO A 313 -16.57 -20.45 -16.75
C PRO A 313 -17.76 -19.48 -16.90
N ALA A 314 -18.75 -19.87 -17.70
CA ALA A 314 -19.95 -19.05 -17.89
C ALA A 314 -20.64 -18.74 -16.55
N GLY A 315 -20.95 -17.46 -16.33
CA GLY A 315 -21.56 -16.97 -15.11
C GLY A 315 -20.58 -16.72 -13.94
N GLU A 316 -19.28 -16.90 -14.16
CA GLU A 316 -18.23 -16.50 -13.24
C GLU A 316 -17.52 -15.22 -13.70
N HIS A 317 -16.85 -14.57 -12.76
CA HIS A 317 -16.09 -13.35 -13.00
C HIS A 317 -14.64 -13.50 -12.54
N PHE A 318 -13.74 -12.79 -13.21
CA PHE A 318 -12.37 -12.57 -12.76
C PHE A 318 -12.23 -11.13 -12.26
N PHE A 319 -11.77 -10.98 -11.03
CA PHE A 319 -11.65 -9.68 -10.38
C PHE A 319 -10.19 -9.20 -10.35
N ALA A 320 -9.99 -7.91 -10.44
CA ALA A 320 -8.69 -7.27 -10.33
C ALA A 320 -8.70 -6.12 -9.32
N ASN A 321 -7.50 -5.64 -9.00
CA ASN A 321 -7.30 -4.49 -8.11
C ASN A 321 -7.70 -4.80 -6.66
N TYR A 322 -6.80 -5.53 -5.98
CA TYR A 322 -6.94 -5.89 -4.58
C TYR A 322 -5.89 -5.17 -3.75
N SER A 323 -6.31 -4.35 -2.82
CA SER A 323 -5.50 -3.82 -1.72
C SER A 323 -5.68 -4.73 -0.50
N ILE A 324 -5.07 -5.92 -0.52
CA ILE A 324 -5.46 -6.98 0.44
C ILE A 324 -5.00 -6.66 1.86
N TRP A 325 -3.85 -6.01 2.03
CA TRP A 325 -3.35 -5.58 3.33
C TRP A 325 -4.35 -4.69 4.08
N ASP A 326 -5.10 -3.88 3.34
CA ASP A 326 -6.12 -2.97 3.85
C ASP A 326 -7.47 -3.70 3.98
N THR A 327 -7.92 -4.32 2.90
CA THR A 327 -9.30 -4.79 2.74
C THR A 327 -9.64 -6.04 3.54
N TYR A 328 -8.66 -6.86 3.96
CA TYR A 328 -8.96 -8.02 4.80
C TYR A 328 -9.56 -7.65 6.16
N ARG A 329 -9.31 -6.43 6.65
CA ARG A 329 -9.70 -5.97 8.00
C ARG A 329 -11.20 -5.68 8.12
N SER A 330 -11.81 -5.17 7.05
CA SER A 330 -13.19 -4.72 7.05
C SER A 330 -13.94 -5.03 5.75
N THR A 331 -13.44 -4.64 4.58
CA THR A 331 -14.08 -4.78 3.28
C THR A 331 -14.41 -6.23 2.95
N GLY A 332 -13.44 -7.14 3.04
CA GLY A 332 -13.64 -8.56 2.73
C GLY A 332 -14.74 -9.20 3.59
N PRO A 333 -14.71 -9.08 4.92
CA PRO A 333 -15.82 -9.48 5.78
C PRO A 333 -17.17 -8.88 5.39
N LEU A 334 -17.24 -7.58 5.09
CA LEU A 334 -18.49 -6.93 4.71
C LEU A 334 -19.03 -7.45 3.39
N GLN A 335 -18.18 -7.54 2.35
CA GLN A 335 -18.56 -8.08 1.05
C GLN A 335 -19.02 -9.54 1.12
N ALA A 336 -18.34 -10.37 1.93
CA ALA A 336 -18.78 -11.75 2.15
C ALA A 336 -20.17 -11.84 2.79
N LEU A 337 -20.56 -10.86 3.61
CA LEU A 337 -21.87 -10.78 4.24
C LEU A 337 -22.97 -10.31 3.28
N ILE A 338 -22.72 -9.25 2.49
CA ILE A 338 -23.77 -8.56 1.73
C ILE A 338 -23.80 -8.93 0.23
N VAL A 339 -22.68 -9.40 -0.33
CA VAL A 339 -22.57 -9.87 -1.72
C VAL A 339 -21.81 -11.21 -1.79
N PRO A 340 -22.31 -12.28 -1.11
CA PRO A 340 -21.56 -13.53 -0.88
C PRO A 340 -21.23 -14.30 -2.17
N ARG A 341 -21.95 -14.12 -3.26
CA ARG A 341 -21.64 -14.72 -4.56
C ARG A 341 -20.44 -14.06 -5.22
N GLU A 342 -20.44 -12.74 -5.28
CA GLU A 342 -19.33 -11.92 -5.77
C GLU A 342 -18.08 -12.13 -4.91
N ALA A 343 -18.20 -12.14 -3.59
CA ALA A 343 -17.11 -12.45 -2.66
C ALA A 343 -16.53 -13.86 -2.91
N GLY A 344 -17.36 -14.84 -3.25
CA GLY A 344 -16.90 -16.15 -3.71
C GLY A 344 -16.18 -16.10 -5.05
N GLY A 345 -16.62 -15.24 -5.97
CA GLY A 345 -15.92 -14.96 -7.23
C GLY A 345 -14.53 -14.34 -7.01
N MET A 346 -14.44 -13.38 -6.08
CA MET A 346 -13.17 -12.77 -5.65
C MET A 346 -12.21 -13.84 -5.10
N ALA A 347 -12.69 -14.73 -4.23
CA ALA A 347 -11.91 -15.84 -3.71
C ALA A 347 -11.41 -16.79 -4.82
N ARG A 348 -12.29 -17.17 -5.76
CA ARG A 348 -11.91 -18.00 -6.91
C ARG A 348 -10.86 -17.31 -7.79
N THR A 349 -10.96 -16.00 -7.97
CA THR A 349 -9.94 -15.22 -8.68
C THR A 349 -8.58 -15.29 -7.97
N MET A 350 -8.54 -15.14 -6.65
CA MET A 350 -7.29 -15.28 -5.89
C MET A 350 -6.67 -16.67 -6.06
N LEU A 351 -7.49 -17.73 -6.11
CA LEU A 351 -7.03 -19.10 -6.34
C LEU A 351 -6.47 -19.29 -7.76
N ARG A 352 -7.12 -18.71 -8.79
CA ARG A 352 -6.63 -18.71 -10.16
C ARG A 352 -5.32 -17.92 -10.29
N ALA A 353 -5.28 -16.72 -9.73
CA ALA A 353 -4.06 -15.91 -9.71
C ALA A 353 -2.88 -16.65 -9.06
N ALA A 354 -3.15 -17.40 -7.98
CA ALA A 354 -2.14 -18.25 -7.36
C ALA A 354 -1.71 -19.40 -8.30
N ALA A 355 -2.63 -20.03 -9.02
CA ALA A 355 -2.30 -21.12 -9.96
C ALA A 355 -1.44 -20.62 -11.12
N GLU A 356 -1.77 -19.49 -11.69
CA GLU A 356 -1.12 -18.84 -12.82
C GLU A 356 0.21 -18.19 -12.40
N GLY A 357 0.26 -17.52 -11.25
CA GLY A 357 1.40 -16.73 -10.76
C GLY A 357 2.46 -17.50 -9.99
N GLY A 358 2.50 -18.85 -10.05
CA GLY A 358 3.55 -19.66 -9.41
C GLY A 358 3.21 -20.22 -8.02
N GLY A 359 1.95 -20.22 -7.61
CA GLY A 359 1.42 -21.00 -6.47
C GLY A 359 1.15 -20.22 -5.20
N GLY A 360 1.46 -18.94 -5.15
CA GLY A 360 1.16 -18.11 -3.99
C GLY A 360 -0.02 -17.17 -4.20
N LEU A 361 -0.83 -16.96 -3.15
CA LEU A 361 -1.93 -16.00 -3.18
C LEU A 361 -1.43 -14.55 -3.39
N PRO A 362 -2.17 -13.70 -4.09
CA PRO A 362 -1.82 -12.30 -4.28
C PRO A 362 -1.84 -11.53 -2.95
N ASN A 363 -1.07 -10.43 -2.90
CA ASN A 363 -1.01 -9.53 -1.74
C ASN A 363 -1.59 -8.15 -2.05
N TRP A 364 -1.13 -7.54 -3.14
CA TRP A 364 -1.64 -6.26 -3.60
C TRP A 364 -1.55 -6.21 -5.11
N THR A 365 -2.67 -6.26 -5.81
CA THR A 365 -2.65 -6.40 -7.27
C THR A 365 -3.10 -5.13 -7.98
N LEU A 366 -2.40 -4.79 -9.06
CA LEU A 366 -2.84 -3.85 -10.07
C LEU A 366 -3.10 -4.62 -11.37
N ASN A 367 -4.38 -4.73 -11.74
CA ASN A 367 -4.83 -5.60 -12.84
C ASN A 367 -4.33 -7.05 -12.65
N ASN A 368 -3.60 -7.63 -13.62
CA ASN A 368 -3.02 -8.97 -13.53
C ASN A 368 -1.59 -9.00 -12.97
N ASN A 369 -1.15 -7.94 -12.30
CA ASN A 369 0.20 -7.83 -11.74
C ASN A 369 0.19 -7.76 -10.22
N GLU A 370 1.14 -8.47 -9.58
CA GLU A 370 1.40 -8.34 -8.15
C GLU A 370 2.37 -7.19 -7.90
N THR A 371 1.97 -6.21 -7.10
CA THR A 371 2.82 -5.06 -6.77
C THR A 371 3.74 -5.34 -5.60
N ALA A 372 3.41 -6.32 -4.76
CA ALA A 372 4.03 -6.62 -3.48
C ALA A 372 4.06 -5.42 -2.51
N CYS A 373 3.16 -4.46 -2.69
CA CYS A 373 3.00 -3.33 -1.79
C CYS A 373 2.66 -3.82 -0.38
N MET A 374 3.11 -3.13 0.64
CA MET A 374 2.92 -3.43 2.08
C MET A 374 3.63 -4.70 2.59
N GLY A 375 4.21 -5.54 1.75
CA GLY A 375 4.85 -6.78 2.17
C GLY A 375 3.88 -7.82 2.74
N CYS A 376 4.36 -8.73 3.60
CA CYS A 376 3.60 -9.82 4.25
C CYS A 376 2.83 -10.74 3.27
N TYR A 377 1.85 -11.52 3.72
CA TYR A 377 0.99 -12.34 2.84
C TYR A 377 -0.50 -12.29 3.24
N PRO A 378 -1.11 -11.13 3.21
CA PRO A 378 -2.48 -10.91 3.65
C PRO A 378 -3.52 -11.64 2.79
N GLY A 379 -3.14 -12.14 1.59
CA GLY A 379 -4.00 -12.96 0.76
C GLY A 379 -4.55 -14.20 1.48
N ALA A 380 -3.76 -14.81 2.37
CA ALA A 380 -4.24 -15.90 3.20
C ALA A 380 -5.31 -15.44 4.19
N THR A 381 -5.11 -14.29 4.80
CA THR A 381 -6.07 -13.69 5.74
C THR A 381 -7.38 -13.33 5.04
N LEU A 382 -7.32 -12.66 3.88
CA LEU A 382 -8.52 -12.30 3.13
C LEU A 382 -9.31 -13.54 2.71
N LEU A 383 -8.66 -14.55 2.13
CA LEU A 383 -9.33 -15.78 1.70
C LEU A 383 -9.99 -16.50 2.89
N ALA A 384 -9.29 -16.61 4.03
CA ALA A 384 -9.86 -17.19 5.24
C ALA A 384 -11.05 -16.38 5.77
N ASN A 385 -10.98 -15.04 5.73
CA ASN A 385 -12.08 -14.15 6.10
C ASN A 385 -13.29 -14.32 5.17
N LEU A 386 -13.09 -14.31 3.86
CA LEU A 386 -14.19 -14.51 2.90
C LEU A 386 -14.93 -15.80 3.19
N ILE A 387 -14.20 -16.90 3.47
CA ILE A 387 -14.80 -18.20 3.83
C ILE A 387 -15.50 -18.14 5.19
N ALA A 388 -14.89 -17.49 6.19
CA ALA A 388 -15.43 -17.41 7.54
C ALA A 388 -16.72 -16.56 7.61
N PHE A 389 -16.83 -15.54 6.76
CA PHE A 389 -17.97 -14.63 6.71
C PHE A 389 -19.02 -15.00 5.65
N GLY A 390 -18.88 -16.14 4.97
CA GLY A 390 -19.97 -16.75 4.21
C GLY A 390 -19.93 -16.59 2.69
N ALA A 391 -18.78 -16.22 2.12
CA ALA A 391 -18.58 -16.22 0.66
C ALA A 391 -18.90 -17.61 0.06
N GLN A 392 -19.55 -17.62 -1.12
CA GLN A 392 -20.15 -18.83 -1.70
C GLN A 392 -19.36 -19.38 -2.89
N GLY A 393 -19.48 -20.69 -3.14
CA GLY A 393 -18.94 -21.34 -4.35
C GLY A 393 -17.40 -21.43 -4.38
N ILE A 394 -16.76 -21.56 -3.22
CA ILE A 394 -15.31 -21.75 -3.09
C ILE A 394 -15.00 -23.23 -2.93
N ASP A 395 -14.07 -23.74 -3.76
CA ASP A 395 -13.52 -25.08 -3.57
C ASP A 395 -12.55 -25.06 -2.37
N LEU A 396 -12.96 -25.68 -1.26
CA LEU A 396 -12.17 -25.72 -0.04
C LEU A 396 -10.89 -26.56 -0.17
N LYS A 397 -10.84 -27.53 -1.09
CA LYS A 397 -9.63 -28.34 -1.35
C LYS A 397 -8.59 -27.52 -2.08
N GLU A 398 -9.00 -26.81 -3.12
CA GLU A 398 -8.13 -25.87 -3.84
C GLU A 398 -7.68 -24.73 -2.93
N ALA A 399 -8.60 -24.15 -2.14
CA ALA A 399 -8.26 -23.13 -1.15
C ALA A 399 -7.21 -23.63 -0.15
N HIS A 400 -7.37 -24.86 0.36
CA HIS A 400 -6.40 -25.49 1.28
C HIS A 400 -5.02 -25.63 0.63
N LEU A 401 -4.96 -26.18 -0.59
CA LEU A 401 -3.72 -26.33 -1.34
C LEU A 401 -2.97 -24.99 -1.49
N ARG A 402 -3.67 -23.94 -1.94
CA ARG A 402 -3.07 -22.61 -2.20
C ARG A 402 -2.70 -21.87 -0.91
N LEU A 403 -3.53 -21.97 0.12
CA LEU A 403 -3.24 -21.37 1.41
C LEU A 403 -1.96 -21.93 2.03
N VAL A 404 -1.84 -23.27 2.10
CA VAL A 404 -0.66 -23.93 2.64
C VAL A 404 0.56 -23.66 1.78
N ALA A 405 0.43 -23.71 0.44
CA ALA A 405 1.53 -23.39 -0.47
C ALA A 405 2.02 -21.94 -0.30
N SER A 406 1.09 -21.00 -0.13
CA SER A 406 1.43 -19.58 0.11
C SER A 406 2.24 -19.37 1.38
N ALA A 407 1.99 -20.16 2.42
CA ALA A 407 2.61 -20.01 3.73
C ALA A 407 3.92 -20.81 3.91
N THR A 408 4.27 -21.70 2.96
CA THR A 408 5.36 -22.69 3.15
C THR A 408 6.37 -22.75 2.00
N ARG A 409 6.17 -22.02 0.92
CA ARG A 409 7.07 -22.10 -0.24
C ARG A 409 7.65 -20.72 -0.58
N LYS A 410 8.95 -20.67 -0.86
CA LYS A 410 9.57 -19.53 -1.56
C LYS A 410 8.87 -19.35 -2.89
N ARG A 411 8.47 -18.13 -3.20
CA ARG A 411 7.83 -17.80 -4.47
C ARG A 411 8.84 -17.30 -5.48
N PRO A 412 8.89 -17.84 -6.69
CA PRO A 412 9.20 -17.05 -7.84
C PRO A 412 7.94 -16.24 -8.20
N LEU A 413 7.73 -15.10 -7.59
CA LEU A 413 6.74 -14.16 -8.12
C LEU A 413 7.33 -13.51 -9.37
N LYS A 414 6.51 -13.34 -10.40
CA LYS A 414 6.80 -12.57 -11.61
C LYS A 414 7.17 -11.12 -11.28
N THR A 415 6.87 -10.71 -10.07
CA THR A 415 7.03 -9.38 -9.53
C THR A 415 7.79 -9.38 -8.21
N TYR A 416 8.27 -8.23 -7.83
CA TYR A 416 8.99 -7.91 -6.61
C TYR A 416 8.30 -8.47 -5.35
N GLY A 417 9.09 -9.02 -4.42
CA GLY A 417 8.64 -9.28 -3.06
C GLY A 417 8.02 -10.65 -2.86
N GLY A 418 8.71 -11.67 -3.31
CA GLY A 418 8.53 -13.00 -2.72
C GLY A 418 8.82 -12.97 -1.23
N TRP A 419 8.53 -14.06 -0.54
CA TRP A 419 8.96 -14.31 0.82
C TRP A 419 10.49 -14.40 0.91
N ASP A 420 11.14 -13.28 0.75
CA ASP A 420 12.59 -13.15 0.87
C ASP A 420 13.10 -13.46 2.27
N ALA A 421 12.21 -13.43 3.27
CA ALA A 421 12.52 -13.73 4.66
C ALA A 421 11.71 -14.90 5.25
N LEU A 422 11.14 -15.80 4.43
CA LEU A 422 10.38 -16.96 4.96
C LEU A 422 11.28 -17.90 5.76
N GLU A 423 12.50 -18.14 5.30
CA GLU A 423 13.43 -19.04 5.98
C GLU A 423 13.81 -18.48 7.36
N GLU A 424 14.10 -17.19 7.43
CA GLU A 424 14.40 -16.50 8.69
C GLU A 424 13.17 -16.49 9.60
N TYR A 425 11.99 -16.20 9.05
CA TYR A 425 10.75 -16.23 9.83
C TYR A 425 10.44 -17.62 10.38
N GLU A 426 10.61 -18.70 9.59
CA GLU A 426 10.43 -20.06 10.08
C GLU A 426 11.48 -20.46 11.11
N ALA A 427 12.75 -20.09 10.90
CA ALA A 427 13.85 -20.44 11.79
C ALA A 427 13.83 -19.68 13.12
N GLN A 428 13.51 -18.38 13.09
CA GLN A 428 13.61 -17.48 14.23
C GLN A 428 12.24 -17.13 14.84
N GLY A 429 11.18 -17.23 14.04
CA GLY A 429 9.82 -16.83 14.39
C GLY A 429 9.56 -15.33 14.21
N PHE A 430 10.43 -14.62 13.52
CA PHE A 430 10.21 -13.20 13.14
C PHE A 430 10.95 -12.86 11.86
N LYS A 431 10.44 -11.90 11.12
CA LYS A 431 11.15 -11.27 10.00
C LYS A 431 12.17 -10.29 10.58
N PRO A 432 13.47 -10.44 10.29
CA PRO A 432 14.48 -9.49 10.74
C PRO A 432 14.14 -8.05 10.34
N ARG A 433 14.33 -7.13 11.25
CA ARG A 433 14.11 -5.68 11.09
C ARG A 433 12.69 -5.23 10.76
N SER A 434 11.69 -6.14 10.81
CA SER A 434 10.30 -5.81 10.54
C SER A 434 9.36 -6.42 11.59
N ALA A 435 9.00 -5.60 12.57
CA ALA A 435 8.00 -5.99 13.57
C ALA A 435 6.60 -6.01 12.96
N SER A 436 6.23 -4.99 12.17
CA SER A 436 4.91 -4.90 11.56
C SER A 436 4.59 -6.10 10.67
N GLU A 437 5.52 -6.49 9.77
CA GLU A 437 5.30 -7.65 8.92
C GLU A 437 5.27 -8.96 9.71
N THR A 438 6.05 -9.07 10.79
CA THR A 438 5.98 -10.23 11.68
C THR A 438 4.58 -10.35 12.32
N LEU A 439 4.01 -9.23 12.78
CA LEU A 439 2.65 -9.20 13.32
C LEU A 439 1.60 -9.58 12.27
N GLU A 440 1.73 -9.06 11.05
CA GLU A 440 0.85 -9.42 9.92
C GLU A 440 0.98 -10.90 9.54
N TYR A 441 2.20 -11.46 9.55
CA TYR A 441 2.42 -12.90 9.37
C TYR A 441 1.70 -13.70 10.45
N ASN A 442 1.76 -13.25 11.71
CA ASN A 442 1.07 -13.95 12.81
C ASN A 442 -0.45 -13.93 12.65
N VAL A 443 -1.02 -12.83 12.18
CA VAL A 443 -2.45 -12.73 11.86
C VAL A 443 -2.81 -13.71 10.75
N SER A 444 -2.02 -13.75 9.68
CA SER A 444 -2.23 -14.64 8.54
C SER A 444 -2.08 -16.11 8.91
N ASP A 445 -1.05 -16.45 9.70
CA ASP A 445 -0.85 -17.81 10.22
C ASP A 445 -2.00 -18.26 11.13
N PHE A 446 -2.52 -17.37 11.97
CA PHE A 446 -3.69 -17.65 12.79
C PHE A 446 -4.93 -17.94 11.95
N ALA A 447 -5.23 -17.08 10.97
CA ALA A 447 -6.38 -17.26 10.09
C ALA A 447 -6.27 -18.58 9.29
N LEU A 448 -5.08 -18.89 8.80
CA LEU A 448 -4.77 -20.16 8.11
C LEU A 448 -4.90 -21.37 9.04
N ALA A 449 -4.42 -21.27 10.28
CA ALA A 449 -4.57 -22.36 11.27
C ALA A 449 -6.05 -22.67 11.54
N ARG A 450 -6.89 -21.63 11.66
CA ARG A 450 -8.34 -21.78 11.81
C ARG A 450 -8.97 -22.47 10.61
N PHE A 451 -8.54 -22.08 9.40
CA PHE A 451 -9.00 -22.70 8.17
C PHE A 451 -8.55 -24.17 8.06
N CYS A 452 -7.28 -24.49 8.34
CA CYS A 452 -6.77 -25.85 8.34
C CYS A 452 -7.58 -26.76 9.29
N ARG A 453 -7.87 -26.29 10.50
CA ARG A 453 -8.73 -27.03 11.46
C ARG A 453 -10.13 -27.27 10.89
N ARG A 454 -10.72 -26.29 10.22
CA ARG A 454 -12.04 -26.42 9.59
C ARG A 454 -12.09 -27.53 8.53
N VAL A 455 -10.99 -27.74 7.80
CA VAL A 455 -10.91 -28.79 6.76
C VAL A 455 -10.28 -30.09 7.25
N GLY A 456 -9.99 -30.22 8.55
CA GLY A 456 -9.46 -31.44 9.19
C GLY A 456 -7.95 -31.63 9.06
N ASP A 457 -7.18 -30.61 8.67
CA ASP A 457 -5.71 -30.66 8.63
C ASP A 457 -5.13 -30.16 9.97
N GLU A 458 -5.16 -31.03 10.99
CA GLU A 458 -4.67 -30.69 12.33
C GLU A 458 -3.16 -30.43 12.37
N SER A 459 -2.39 -31.12 11.52
CA SER A 459 -0.93 -30.96 11.46
C SER A 459 -0.52 -29.52 11.08
N ASN A 460 -1.09 -29.01 9.99
CA ASN A 460 -0.86 -27.63 9.58
C ASN A 460 -1.55 -26.63 10.51
N ALA A 461 -2.72 -26.96 11.07
CA ALA A 461 -3.37 -26.13 12.07
C ALA A 461 -2.47 -25.88 13.28
N GLU A 462 -1.82 -26.91 13.83
CA GLU A 462 -0.87 -26.76 14.93
C GLU A 462 0.40 -26.00 14.52
N ARG A 463 0.96 -26.31 13.33
CA ARG A 463 2.14 -25.61 12.80
C ARG A 463 1.91 -24.11 12.72
N PHE A 464 0.85 -23.70 12.05
CA PHE A 464 0.54 -22.29 11.85
C PHE A 464 0.08 -21.59 13.13
N MET A 465 -0.58 -22.30 14.02
CA MET A 465 -0.94 -21.76 15.34
C MET A 465 0.31 -21.44 16.19
N ARG A 466 1.35 -22.31 16.15
CA ARG A 466 2.64 -21.99 16.80
C ARG A 466 3.34 -20.79 16.16
N ARG A 467 3.31 -20.68 14.84
CA ARG A 467 3.86 -19.50 14.14
C ARG A 467 3.10 -18.22 14.51
N ALA A 468 1.78 -18.29 14.61
CA ALA A 468 0.93 -17.17 15.00
C ALA A 468 1.23 -16.62 16.41
N ALA A 469 1.91 -17.39 17.26
CA ALA A 469 2.31 -16.95 18.60
C ALA A 469 3.67 -16.22 18.63
N SER A 470 4.34 -16.09 17.49
CA SER A 470 5.73 -15.59 17.45
C SER A 470 5.87 -14.09 17.71
N TRP A 471 4.78 -13.31 17.66
CA TRP A 471 4.76 -11.93 18.14
C TRP A 471 5.33 -11.77 19.55
N ARG A 472 5.22 -12.81 20.40
CA ARG A 472 5.75 -12.83 21.77
C ARG A 472 7.27 -12.61 21.83
N LYS A 473 7.99 -13.01 20.75
CA LYS A 473 9.43 -12.80 20.62
C LYS A 473 9.81 -11.34 20.38
N LEU A 474 8.84 -10.52 19.99
CA LEU A 474 9.01 -9.08 19.74
C LEU A 474 8.66 -8.22 20.96
N VAL A 475 8.12 -8.81 22.03
CA VAL A 475 7.85 -8.09 23.28
C VAL A 475 9.14 -7.92 24.08
N HIS A 476 9.51 -6.67 24.34
CA HIS A 476 10.68 -6.38 25.17
C HIS A 476 10.33 -6.58 26.65
N PRO A 477 11.08 -7.43 27.39
CA PRO A 477 10.69 -7.83 28.73
C PRO A 477 10.65 -6.68 29.75
N GLU A 478 11.56 -5.72 29.63
CA GLU A 478 11.65 -4.59 30.57
C GLU A 478 10.84 -3.37 30.11
N ARG A 479 10.90 -3.05 28.79
CA ARG A 479 10.23 -1.85 28.22
C ARG A 479 8.74 -2.08 27.93
N ARG A 480 8.30 -3.35 27.97
CA ARG A 480 6.89 -3.74 27.82
C ARG A 480 6.22 -3.12 26.58
N GLY A 481 6.83 -3.34 25.44
CA GLY A 481 6.38 -2.89 24.14
C GLY A 481 6.87 -3.83 23.04
N ILE A 482 6.44 -3.60 21.82
CA ILE A 482 6.80 -4.40 20.65
C ILE A 482 7.81 -3.61 19.81
N TRP A 483 8.94 -4.25 19.50
CA TRP A 483 9.97 -3.72 18.61
C TRP A 483 10.54 -4.80 17.71
N ALA A 484 11.09 -4.37 16.58
CA ALA A 484 11.76 -5.26 15.65
C ALA A 484 13.07 -5.81 16.22
N ARG A 485 13.45 -7.00 15.76
CA ARG A 485 14.76 -7.60 16.03
C ARG A 485 15.59 -7.64 14.75
N GLN A 486 16.89 -7.62 14.93
CA GLN A 486 17.86 -7.87 13.86
C GLN A 486 18.01 -9.37 13.59
N ALA A 487 18.67 -9.75 12.50
CA ALA A 487 18.91 -11.14 12.13
C ALA A 487 19.73 -11.93 13.17
N ASP A 488 20.53 -11.23 13.96
CA ASP A 488 21.29 -11.80 15.07
C ASP A 488 20.49 -11.98 16.37
N GLY A 489 19.21 -11.57 16.37
CA GLY A 489 18.32 -11.63 17.53
C GLY A 489 18.38 -10.41 18.44
N SER A 490 19.31 -9.47 18.25
CA SER A 490 19.36 -8.21 19.01
C SER A 490 18.19 -7.28 18.63
N TRP A 491 17.92 -6.30 19.47
CA TRP A 491 16.87 -5.32 19.21
C TRP A 491 17.31 -4.29 18.17
N LEU A 492 16.38 -3.87 17.34
CA LEU A 492 16.58 -2.79 16.36
C LEU A 492 16.33 -1.43 17.03
N GLU A 493 17.40 -0.75 17.38
CA GLU A 493 17.34 0.58 18.04
C GLU A 493 16.90 1.70 17.05
N PRO A 494 16.27 2.80 17.52
CA PRO A 494 15.97 3.11 18.91
C PRO A 494 14.68 2.41 19.39
N LEU A 495 14.62 2.03 20.68
CA LEU A 495 13.46 1.42 21.31
C LEU A 495 12.60 2.50 21.96
N THR A 496 11.95 3.31 21.14
CA THR A 496 11.02 4.37 21.58
C THR A 496 9.62 4.15 21.00
N PRO A 497 8.57 4.69 21.63
CA PRO A 497 7.21 4.58 21.12
C PRO A 497 7.03 5.16 19.69
N GLU A 498 7.81 6.19 19.34
CA GLU A 498 7.76 6.92 18.07
C GLU A 498 8.51 6.22 16.94
N THR A 499 9.34 5.20 17.25
CA THR A 499 10.18 4.60 16.22
C THR A 499 9.35 3.97 15.10
N GLY A 500 9.56 4.44 13.87
CA GLY A 500 9.03 3.82 12.65
C GLY A 500 9.94 2.73 12.09
N ARG A 501 11.13 2.55 12.63
CA ARG A 501 12.06 1.50 12.17
C ARG A 501 11.49 0.12 12.44
N GLY A 502 11.26 -0.62 11.37
CA GLY A 502 10.63 -1.94 11.43
C GLY A 502 9.10 -1.91 11.48
N PHE A 503 8.48 -0.77 11.15
CA PHE A 503 7.03 -0.62 11.10
C PHE A 503 6.61 0.03 9.78
N THR A 504 5.73 -0.64 9.03
CA THR A 504 5.16 -0.16 7.79
C THR A 504 4.04 0.84 8.12
N GLU A 505 4.12 2.06 7.60
CA GLU A 505 3.12 3.12 7.79
C GLU A 505 2.70 3.33 9.24
N GLY A 506 3.64 3.23 10.16
CA GLY A 506 3.35 3.37 11.57
C GLY A 506 4.58 3.39 12.45
N CYS A 507 4.35 3.40 13.75
CA CYS A 507 5.39 3.33 14.77
C CYS A 507 5.11 2.26 15.82
N ALA A 508 6.06 2.04 16.71
CA ALA A 508 5.99 1.00 17.74
C ALA A 508 4.71 1.07 18.58
N GLU A 509 4.29 2.28 19.00
CA GLU A 509 3.07 2.45 19.80
C GLU A 509 1.80 2.16 19.01
N GLN A 510 1.75 2.50 17.72
CA GLN A 510 0.59 2.22 16.88
C GLN A 510 0.39 0.73 16.64
N TYR A 511 1.48 0.00 16.40
CA TYR A 511 1.44 -1.45 16.21
C TYR A 511 1.38 -2.27 17.50
N LEU A 512 1.62 -1.65 18.67
CA LEU A 512 1.58 -2.36 19.96
C LEU A 512 0.23 -3.08 20.18
N TRP A 513 -0.85 -2.50 19.71
CA TRP A 513 -2.21 -2.99 19.93
C TRP A 513 -2.70 -3.94 18.84
N PHE A 514 -1.83 -4.26 17.88
CA PHE A 514 -2.18 -5.07 16.70
C PHE A 514 -1.82 -6.55 16.88
N VAL A 515 -2.50 -7.23 17.83
CA VAL A 515 -2.47 -8.70 18.00
C VAL A 515 -3.91 -9.19 18.20
N PRO A 516 -4.79 -9.06 17.19
CA PRO A 516 -6.24 -9.27 17.38
C PRO A 516 -6.61 -10.73 17.78
N HIS A 517 -5.80 -11.70 17.37
CA HIS A 517 -6.04 -13.11 17.67
C HIS A 517 -5.59 -13.52 19.07
N ASP A 518 -4.78 -12.70 19.76
CA ASP A 518 -4.20 -13.04 21.07
C ASP A 518 -4.08 -11.82 22.00
N THR A 519 -5.07 -10.93 21.96
CA THR A 519 -5.09 -9.67 22.72
C THR A 519 -4.96 -9.89 24.22
N ALA A 520 -5.62 -10.90 24.80
CA ALA A 520 -5.53 -11.16 26.23
C ALA A 520 -4.11 -11.53 26.68
N SER A 521 -3.39 -12.37 25.90
CA SER A 521 -1.99 -12.71 26.19
C SER A 521 -1.05 -11.52 26.00
N LEU A 522 -1.33 -10.64 25.01
CA LEU A 522 -0.58 -9.41 24.83
C LEU A 522 -0.68 -8.54 26.09
N LEU A 523 -1.89 -8.24 26.52
CA LEU A 523 -2.12 -7.38 27.70
C LEU A 523 -1.44 -7.92 28.95
N SER A 524 -1.49 -9.24 29.19
CA SER A 524 -0.83 -9.85 30.35
C SER A 524 0.69 -9.66 30.40
N ARG A 525 1.33 -9.38 29.23
CA ARG A 525 2.79 -9.14 29.12
C ARG A 525 3.16 -7.68 29.21
N LEU A 526 2.23 -6.78 28.90
CA LEU A 526 2.53 -5.35 28.83
C LEU A 526 2.43 -4.63 30.19
N GLY A 527 1.73 -5.17 31.16
CA GLY A 527 1.67 -4.58 32.49
C GLY A 527 0.37 -4.87 33.26
N SER A 528 0.18 -4.12 34.35
CA SER A 528 -1.07 -4.20 35.11
C SER A 528 -2.24 -3.58 34.33
N PRO A 529 -3.49 -3.99 34.59
CA PRO A 529 -4.65 -3.38 33.96
C PRO A 529 -4.73 -1.86 34.11
N GLU A 530 -4.30 -1.32 35.24
CA GLU A 530 -4.29 0.12 35.53
C GLU A 530 -3.31 0.85 34.62
N ALA A 531 -2.07 0.37 34.52
CA ALA A 531 -1.04 0.94 33.64
C ALA A 531 -1.45 0.87 32.17
N LEU A 532 -2.12 -0.22 31.76
CA LEU A 532 -2.62 -0.40 30.41
C LEU A 532 -3.77 0.56 30.09
N ARG A 533 -4.70 0.79 31.02
CA ARG A 533 -5.76 1.78 30.84
C ARG A 533 -5.22 3.19 30.69
N GLU A 534 -4.22 3.56 31.48
CA GLU A 534 -3.53 4.84 31.37
C GLU A 534 -2.82 4.98 30.00
N ARG A 535 -2.02 3.97 29.61
CA ARG A 535 -1.32 3.96 28.32
C ARG A 535 -2.26 4.08 27.14
N LEU A 536 -3.34 3.29 27.13
CA LEU A 536 -4.38 3.37 26.09
C LEU A 536 -5.09 4.72 26.09
N SER A 537 -5.42 5.29 27.26
CA SER A 537 -6.05 6.61 27.32
C SER A 537 -5.13 7.67 26.73
N ASN A 538 -3.85 7.64 27.05
CA ASN A 538 -2.84 8.53 26.48
C ASN A 538 -2.68 8.32 24.96
N PHE A 539 -2.80 7.08 24.47
CA PHE A 539 -2.73 6.77 23.04
C PHE A 539 -3.87 7.41 22.23
N PHE A 540 -5.07 7.50 22.82
CA PHE A 540 -6.27 8.09 22.17
C PHE A 540 -6.42 9.59 22.40
N ASP A 541 -5.59 10.25 23.19
CA ASP A 541 -5.71 11.68 23.50
C ASP A 541 -4.41 12.47 23.21
N PRO A 542 -4.45 13.39 22.23
CA PRO A 542 -5.44 13.50 21.16
C PRO A 542 -5.30 12.37 20.13
N PHE A 543 -6.38 11.89 19.52
CA PHE A 543 -6.26 11.07 18.34
C PHE A 543 -6.09 11.91 17.07
N LEU A 544 -5.42 11.36 16.08
CA LEU A 544 -4.99 12.08 14.88
C LEU A 544 -5.92 11.77 13.71
N ILE A 545 -6.24 12.80 12.94
CA ILE A 545 -7.12 12.72 11.76
C ILE A 545 -6.36 13.31 10.58
N GLY A 546 -6.38 12.61 9.46
CA GLY A 546 -5.74 13.06 8.23
C GLY A 546 -4.22 13.24 8.35
N GLY A 547 -3.56 13.53 7.24
CA GLY A 547 -2.13 13.71 7.17
C GLY A 547 -1.30 12.45 7.45
N TRP A 548 0.00 12.54 7.19
CA TRP A 548 0.92 11.45 7.48
C TRP A 548 1.37 11.49 8.95
N ASN A 549 0.95 10.50 9.74
CA ASN A 549 1.20 10.43 11.18
C ASN A 549 1.93 9.16 11.64
N ALA A 550 2.63 8.49 10.74
CA ALA A 550 3.31 7.22 11.00
C ALA A 550 4.38 7.25 12.11
N SER A 551 4.93 8.43 12.43
CA SER A 551 5.94 8.59 13.50
C SER A 551 5.37 9.16 14.81
N LYS A 552 4.05 9.33 14.92
CA LYS A 552 3.43 9.86 16.13
C LYS A 552 2.82 8.72 16.95
N PRO A 553 3.20 8.56 18.25
CA PRO A 553 2.75 7.45 19.08
C PRO A 553 1.32 7.65 19.60
N LYS A 554 0.38 7.91 18.68
CA LYS A 554 -1.02 8.20 18.94
C LYS A 554 -1.92 7.40 18.00
N TYR A 555 -3.18 7.25 18.39
CA TYR A 555 -4.19 6.69 17.51
C TYR A 555 -4.32 7.55 16.25
N TRP A 556 -4.14 6.93 15.10
CA TRP A 556 -4.27 7.59 13.81
C TRP A 556 -5.52 7.08 13.10
N CYS A 557 -6.59 7.88 13.17
CA CYS A 557 -7.86 7.58 12.52
C CYS A 557 -7.67 7.65 10.99
N GLY A 558 -8.12 6.62 10.29
CA GLY A 558 -7.97 6.52 8.83
C GLY A 558 -6.65 5.93 8.38
N ASN A 559 -5.97 5.14 9.27
CA ASN A 559 -4.91 4.21 8.85
C ASN A 559 -5.11 2.84 9.50
N GLU A 560 -4.88 1.79 8.76
CA GLU A 560 -5.30 0.42 9.03
C GLU A 560 -4.72 -0.19 10.31
N PRO A 561 -3.43 -0.02 10.66
CA PRO A 561 -2.84 -0.66 11.82
C PRO A 561 -3.53 -0.32 13.15
N THR A 562 -4.14 0.85 13.24
CA THR A 562 -4.79 1.31 14.48
C THR A 562 -6.30 1.06 14.53
N MET A 563 -6.91 0.62 13.42
CA MET A 563 -8.36 0.48 13.25
C MET A 563 -9.02 -0.37 14.35
N GLY A 564 -8.35 -1.42 14.82
CA GLY A 564 -8.82 -2.31 15.89
C GLY A 564 -8.49 -1.86 17.32
N ALA A 565 -7.66 -0.85 17.51
CA ALA A 565 -7.17 -0.46 18.84
C ALA A 565 -8.27 -0.07 19.85
N PRO A 566 -9.39 0.59 19.48
CA PRO A 566 -10.45 0.90 20.44
C PRO A 566 -11.00 -0.34 21.18
N PHE A 567 -11.02 -1.49 20.52
CA PHE A 567 -11.61 -2.72 21.06
C PHE A 567 -10.76 -3.39 22.14
N VAL A 568 -9.51 -2.97 22.32
CA VAL A 568 -8.64 -3.47 23.41
C VAL A 568 -9.26 -3.21 24.79
N PHE A 569 -10.04 -2.13 24.93
CA PHE A 569 -10.76 -1.84 26.17
C PHE A 569 -11.78 -2.93 26.56
N ASN A 570 -12.31 -3.68 25.61
CA ASN A 570 -13.23 -4.79 25.90
C ASN A 570 -12.54 -5.91 26.71
N TYR A 571 -11.24 -6.14 26.46
CA TYR A 571 -10.43 -7.11 27.19
C TYR A 571 -9.96 -6.60 28.57
N LEU A 572 -10.06 -5.30 28.80
CA LEU A 572 -9.78 -4.66 30.09
C LEU A 572 -11.04 -4.48 30.96
N GLY A 573 -12.19 -5.01 30.51
CA GLY A 573 -13.47 -4.90 31.21
C GLY A 573 -14.10 -3.49 31.16
N GLU A 574 -13.68 -2.66 30.19
CA GLU A 574 -14.18 -1.29 30.01
C GLU A 574 -14.77 -1.06 28.60
N PRO A 575 -15.75 -1.88 28.14
CA PRO A 575 -16.30 -1.77 26.79
C PRO A 575 -16.97 -0.41 26.52
N TRP A 576 -17.38 0.30 27.56
CA TRP A 576 -17.93 1.64 27.45
C TRP A 576 -16.93 2.64 26.84
N ARG A 577 -15.62 2.49 27.09
CA ARG A 577 -14.58 3.30 26.44
C ARG A 577 -14.47 3.00 24.95
N ALA A 578 -14.53 1.71 24.58
CA ALA A 578 -14.56 1.34 23.17
C ALA A 578 -15.77 1.95 22.44
N GLN A 579 -16.95 1.95 23.08
CA GLN A 579 -18.17 2.55 22.54
C GLN A 579 -18.02 4.05 22.29
N GLU A 580 -17.45 4.78 23.25
CA GLU A 580 -17.15 6.20 23.12
C GLU A 580 -16.18 6.48 21.98
N LEU A 581 -15.06 5.75 21.95
CA LEU A 581 -14.02 5.93 20.93
C LEU A 581 -14.53 5.63 19.53
N VAL A 582 -15.26 4.53 19.36
CA VAL A 582 -15.87 4.17 18.07
C VAL A 582 -16.86 5.22 17.60
N SER A 583 -17.67 5.77 18.51
CA SER A 583 -18.59 6.88 18.19
C SER A 583 -17.85 8.14 17.78
N ARG A 584 -16.73 8.48 18.43
CA ARG A 584 -15.85 9.61 18.06
C ARG A 584 -15.20 9.39 16.69
N VAL A 585 -14.70 8.18 16.41
CA VAL A 585 -14.12 7.83 15.09
C VAL A 585 -15.18 7.93 14.00
N ALA A 586 -16.37 7.35 14.20
CA ALA A 586 -17.46 7.45 13.23
C ALA A 586 -17.93 8.90 13.00
N ALA A 587 -17.79 9.79 13.98
CA ALA A 587 -18.11 11.21 13.85
C ALA A 587 -17.11 11.99 12.97
N THR A 588 -15.95 11.44 12.66
CA THR A 588 -14.99 12.06 11.72
C THR A 588 -15.42 11.93 10.27
N PHE A 589 -16.36 11.04 9.97
CA PHE A 589 -16.93 10.89 8.64
C PHE A 589 -18.08 11.89 8.48
N THR A 590 -18.02 12.69 7.43
CA THR A 590 -19.00 13.74 7.14
C THR A 590 -19.50 13.68 5.71
N ASP A 591 -20.62 14.33 5.40
CA ASP A 591 -21.18 14.41 4.06
C ASP A 591 -20.60 15.56 3.21
N GLY A 592 -19.58 16.24 3.72
CA GLY A 592 -18.88 17.31 3.03
C GLY A 592 -17.64 16.86 2.27
N PRO A 593 -17.01 17.78 1.51
CA PRO A 593 -15.68 17.54 0.92
C PRO A 593 -14.65 17.14 2.00
N GLY A 594 -13.82 16.18 1.70
CA GLY A 594 -12.86 15.68 2.69
C GLY A 594 -13.50 14.99 3.90
N GLY A 595 -14.71 14.46 3.73
CA GLY A 595 -15.50 13.84 4.79
C GLY A 595 -14.99 12.46 5.26
N MET A 596 -13.87 11.98 4.76
CA MET A 596 -13.23 10.73 5.18
C MET A 596 -11.92 11.03 5.93
N PRO A 597 -11.61 10.35 7.04
CA PRO A 597 -10.46 10.69 7.89
C PRO A 597 -9.08 10.26 7.34
N GLY A 598 -9.06 9.48 6.26
CA GLY A 598 -7.85 8.98 5.59
C GLY A 598 -8.16 8.54 4.17
N ASP A 599 -7.27 7.78 3.55
CA ASP A 599 -7.52 7.14 2.26
C ASP A 599 -8.57 6.02 2.42
N ASP A 600 -9.32 5.73 1.37
CA ASP A 600 -10.36 4.67 1.44
C ASP A 600 -9.79 3.27 1.27
N ASP A 601 -8.62 3.17 0.62
CA ASP A 601 -7.88 1.95 0.35
C ASP A 601 -8.77 0.81 -0.17
N LEU A 602 -9.43 1.10 -1.31
CA LEU A 602 -10.36 0.20 -2.00
C LEU A 602 -11.51 -0.29 -1.08
N GLY A 603 -11.98 0.58 -0.20
CA GLY A 603 -13.15 0.33 0.64
C GLY A 603 -12.84 -0.05 2.10
N ALA A 604 -11.57 -0.09 2.52
CA ALA A 604 -11.21 -0.48 3.89
C ALA A 604 -11.72 0.51 4.93
N THR A 605 -11.48 1.80 4.71
CA THR A 605 -11.92 2.87 5.61
C THR A 605 -13.44 3.02 5.59
N SER A 606 -14.09 3.00 4.41
CA SER A 606 -15.55 3.08 4.31
C SER A 606 -16.26 1.87 4.91
N ALA A 607 -15.75 0.65 4.74
CA ALA A 607 -16.32 -0.54 5.40
C ALA A 607 -16.19 -0.45 6.94
N SER A 608 -15.08 0.09 7.45
CA SER A 608 -14.92 0.27 8.90
C SER A 608 -15.97 1.23 9.48
N TYR A 609 -16.28 2.33 8.78
CA TYR A 609 -17.37 3.23 9.16
C TYR A 609 -18.72 2.51 9.23
N LEU A 610 -19.03 1.66 8.23
CA LEU A 610 -20.28 0.91 8.21
C LEU A 610 -20.37 -0.02 9.43
N PHE A 611 -19.32 -0.76 9.74
CA PHE A 611 -19.26 -1.62 10.93
C PHE A 611 -19.37 -0.82 12.22
N PHE A 612 -18.64 0.27 12.37
CA PHE A 612 -18.73 1.14 13.54
C PHE A 612 -20.16 1.69 13.73
N SER A 613 -20.80 2.09 12.64
CA SER A 613 -22.18 2.61 12.67
C SER A 613 -23.22 1.54 12.98
N MET A 614 -22.97 0.28 12.63
CA MET A 614 -23.77 -0.89 13.00
C MET A 614 -23.59 -1.32 14.45
N GLY A 615 -22.49 -0.92 15.08
CA GLY A 615 -22.10 -1.42 16.39
C GLY A 615 -21.52 -2.84 16.38
N LEU A 616 -20.97 -3.27 15.26
CA LEU A 616 -20.33 -4.57 15.04
C LEU A 616 -18.96 -4.37 14.39
N PHE A 617 -17.94 -5.17 14.74
CA PHE A 617 -16.65 -5.10 14.07
C PHE A 617 -15.99 -6.48 13.97
N PRO A 618 -15.51 -6.93 12.78
CA PRO A 618 -14.90 -8.24 12.55
C PRO A 618 -13.44 -8.27 13.01
N TYR A 619 -13.22 -8.16 14.33
CA TYR A 619 -11.92 -7.89 14.95
C TYR A 619 -10.90 -9.02 14.78
N ILE A 620 -11.34 -10.29 14.81
CA ILE A 620 -10.44 -11.46 14.81
C ILE A 620 -10.44 -12.10 13.43
N PRO A 621 -9.39 -11.94 12.61
CA PRO A 621 -9.32 -12.50 11.26
C PRO A 621 -9.44 -14.03 11.26
N GLY A 622 -10.14 -14.58 10.25
CA GLY A 622 -10.40 -16.01 10.10
C GLY A 622 -11.47 -16.55 11.05
N VAL A 623 -12.10 -15.68 11.86
CA VAL A 623 -13.18 -16.05 12.78
C VAL A 623 -14.46 -15.31 12.39
N GLY A 624 -15.49 -16.05 12.00
CA GLY A 624 -16.81 -15.49 11.67
C GLY A 624 -17.52 -15.00 12.93
N GLY A 625 -17.33 -13.72 13.27
CA GLY A 625 -17.94 -13.10 14.42
C GLY A 625 -17.52 -11.65 14.61
N PHE A 626 -18.14 -10.96 15.56
CA PHE A 626 -18.01 -9.52 15.74
C PHE A 626 -17.85 -9.14 17.21
N ILE A 627 -16.97 -8.18 17.45
CA ILE A 627 -17.05 -7.38 18.67
C ILE A 627 -18.31 -6.51 18.59
N ILE A 628 -19.03 -6.41 19.70
CA ILE A 628 -20.21 -5.57 19.86
C ILE A 628 -19.80 -4.24 20.48
N THR A 629 -20.24 -3.14 19.87
CA THR A 629 -20.12 -1.77 20.37
C THR A 629 -21.44 -1.03 20.23
N GLY A 630 -21.50 0.24 20.55
CA GLY A 630 -22.74 1.04 20.46
C GLY A 630 -23.08 1.42 19.01
N PRO A 631 -24.22 0.96 18.45
CA PRO A 631 -24.66 1.43 17.16
C PRO A 631 -24.90 2.94 17.16
N ARG A 632 -24.42 3.63 16.11
CA ARG A 632 -24.65 5.06 15.92
C ARG A 632 -26.00 5.34 15.24
N LEU A 633 -26.53 4.38 14.47
CA LEU A 633 -27.70 4.53 13.61
C LEU A 633 -28.87 3.66 14.10
N PRO A 634 -30.15 4.11 13.94
CA PRO A 634 -31.26 3.53 14.69
C PRO A 634 -31.79 2.20 14.14
N TYR A 635 -31.92 2.07 12.82
CA TYR A 635 -32.56 0.91 12.18
C TYR A 635 -31.74 0.43 10.98
N ILE A 636 -31.10 -0.73 11.10
CA ILE A 636 -30.32 -1.32 10.04
C ILE A 636 -30.79 -2.75 9.81
N ASP A 637 -31.04 -3.09 8.54
CA ASP A 637 -31.33 -4.45 8.10
C ASP A 637 -30.22 -4.93 7.16
N MET A 638 -29.48 -5.97 7.56
CA MET A 638 -28.43 -6.60 6.79
C MET A 638 -28.90 -7.95 6.27
N THR A 639 -29.08 -8.07 4.96
CA THR A 639 -29.47 -9.31 4.29
C THR A 639 -28.21 -10.12 3.97
N LEU A 640 -27.99 -11.21 4.71
CA LEU A 640 -26.84 -12.10 4.50
C LEU A 640 -27.05 -13.03 3.29
N ARG A 641 -28.28 -13.47 3.08
CA ARG A 641 -28.73 -14.28 1.95
C ARG A 641 -30.27 -14.27 1.93
N PRO A 642 -30.94 -14.71 0.85
CA PRO A 642 -32.38 -14.78 0.80
C PRO A 642 -32.96 -15.51 2.02
N GLY A 643 -33.86 -14.82 2.73
CA GLY A 643 -34.51 -15.34 3.94
C GLY A 643 -33.69 -15.26 5.24
N VAL A 644 -32.49 -14.69 5.21
CA VAL A 644 -31.64 -14.50 6.43
C VAL A 644 -31.28 -13.03 6.60
N VAL A 645 -31.94 -12.36 7.55
CA VAL A 645 -31.78 -10.93 7.79
C VAL A 645 -31.38 -10.67 9.24
N VAL A 646 -30.26 -9.99 9.43
CA VAL A 646 -29.87 -9.43 10.74
C VAL A 646 -30.45 -8.04 10.89
N LYS A 647 -31.23 -7.83 11.96
CA LYS A 647 -31.89 -6.56 12.24
C LYS A 647 -31.25 -5.90 13.45
N ILE A 648 -30.72 -4.71 13.26
CA ILE A 648 -30.20 -3.88 14.34
C ILE A 648 -31.25 -2.81 14.63
N ARG A 649 -31.69 -2.74 15.90
CA ARG A 649 -32.69 -1.82 16.40
C ARG A 649 -32.10 -1.09 17.60
N ALA A 650 -31.72 0.16 17.42
CA ALA A 650 -31.05 0.94 18.44
C ALA A 650 -31.87 2.17 18.84
N SER A 651 -32.65 2.03 19.90
CA SER A 651 -33.42 3.14 20.45
C SER A 651 -32.48 4.20 21.02
N ASN A 652 -32.78 5.48 20.72
CA ASN A 652 -31.96 6.64 21.10
C ASN A 652 -30.53 6.65 20.50
N ALA A 653 -30.25 5.86 19.46
CA ALA A 653 -28.97 5.90 18.82
C ALA A 653 -28.62 7.29 18.27
N GLY A 654 -27.35 7.66 18.35
CA GLY A 654 -26.85 8.94 17.86
C GLY A 654 -25.59 9.39 18.59
N PRO A 655 -24.93 10.45 18.10
CA PRO A 655 -23.62 10.87 18.62
C PRO A 655 -23.62 11.29 20.11
N ARG A 656 -24.77 11.66 20.65
CA ARG A 656 -24.91 12.02 22.08
C ARG A 656 -25.21 10.84 22.99
N ASN A 657 -25.49 9.66 22.43
CA ASN A 657 -25.86 8.45 23.17
C ASN A 657 -24.96 7.27 22.74
N PRO A 658 -23.66 7.33 22.97
CA PRO A 658 -22.73 6.30 22.45
C PRO A 658 -22.79 4.99 23.28
N TYR A 659 -23.37 5.00 24.47
CA TYR A 659 -23.24 3.91 25.41
C TYR A 659 -24.45 2.97 25.41
N ILE A 660 -24.16 1.68 25.35
CA ILE A 660 -25.13 0.60 25.47
C ILE A 660 -25.64 0.57 26.92
N GLN A 661 -26.93 0.81 27.12
CA GLN A 661 -27.62 0.66 28.41
C GLN A 661 -28.10 -0.78 28.59
N SER A 662 -28.60 -1.39 27.52
CA SER A 662 -28.96 -2.80 27.47
C SER A 662 -28.94 -3.32 26.03
N LEU A 663 -28.75 -4.64 25.88
CA LEU A 663 -28.84 -5.35 24.62
C LEU A 663 -29.67 -6.61 24.81
N THR A 664 -30.55 -6.89 23.83
CA THR A 664 -31.19 -8.20 23.70
C THR A 664 -30.90 -8.76 22.30
N VAL A 665 -30.71 -10.08 22.21
CA VAL A 665 -30.65 -10.82 20.96
C VAL A 665 -31.88 -11.74 20.89
N ASN A 666 -32.71 -11.52 19.89
CA ASN A 666 -34.00 -12.23 19.74
C ASN A 666 -34.85 -12.17 21.05
N GLY A 667 -34.88 -10.99 21.69
CA GLY A 667 -35.64 -10.73 22.91
C GLY A 667 -34.98 -11.25 24.21
N LYS A 668 -33.87 -11.97 24.16
CA LYS A 668 -33.14 -12.47 25.33
C LYS A 668 -32.01 -11.50 25.69
N ALA A 669 -31.87 -11.17 26.99
CA ALA A 669 -30.80 -10.31 27.48
C ALA A 669 -29.39 -10.84 27.07
N TYR A 670 -28.55 -9.94 26.58
CA TYR A 670 -27.22 -10.28 26.09
C TYR A 670 -26.18 -9.32 26.67
N ARG A 671 -25.16 -9.84 27.28
CA ARG A 671 -24.16 -9.03 28.01
C ARG A 671 -22.75 -9.17 27.43
N ARG A 672 -22.49 -10.21 26.62
CA ARG A 672 -21.16 -10.43 26.02
C ARG A 672 -20.85 -9.35 25.01
N THR A 673 -19.60 -8.98 24.92
CA THR A 673 -19.09 -8.00 23.95
C THR A 673 -18.65 -8.64 22.62
N TRP A 674 -19.04 -9.89 22.39
CA TRP A 674 -18.79 -10.67 21.17
C TRP A 674 -20.03 -11.45 20.76
N ILE A 675 -20.26 -11.57 19.45
CA ILE A 675 -21.31 -12.42 18.88
C ILE A 675 -20.81 -13.12 17.61
N ASP A 676 -21.08 -14.42 17.52
CA ASP A 676 -20.69 -15.21 16.36
C ASP A 676 -21.67 -15.04 15.21
N LEU A 677 -21.16 -15.08 13.97
CA LEU A 677 -21.98 -14.99 12.77
C LEU A 677 -23.02 -16.14 12.69
N GLU A 678 -22.66 -17.33 13.16
CA GLU A 678 -23.59 -18.45 13.22
C GLU A 678 -24.83 -18.12 14.06
N THR A 679 -24.63 -17.48 15.22
CA THR A 679 -25.74 -16.99 16.06
C THR A 679 -26.59 -15.96 15.33
N LEU A 680 -25.97 -15.03 14.58
CA LEU A 680 -26.66 -14.01 13.80
C LEU A 680 -27.45 -14.56 12.61
N ALA A 681 -26.95 -15.63 11.99
CA ALA A 681 -27.54 -16.23 10.79
C ALA A 681 -28.55 -17.36 11.10
N ALA A 682 -28.66 -17.80 12.36
CA ALA A 682 -29.56 -18.90 12.76
C ALA A 682 -31.05 -18.51 12.57
N ASN A 683 -31.86 -19.51 12.24
CA ASN A 683 -33.34 -19.42 12.20
C ASN A 683 -33.90 -18.26 11.35
N GLY A 684 -33.24 -17.92 10.24
CA GLY A 684 -33.63 -16.84 9.34
C GLY A 684 -33.11 -15.45 9.73
N GLY A 685 -32.18 -15.40 10.67
CA GLY A 685 -31.53 -14.17 11.10
C GLY A 685 -31.81 -13.80 12.55
N ALA A 686 -31.17 -12.74 13.03
CA ALA A 686 -31.30 -12.28 14.40
C ALA A 686 -31.75 -10.83 14.49
N THR A 687 -32.45 -10.49 15.57
CA THR A 687 -32.74 -9.10 15.96
C THR A 687 -31.91 -8.71 17.17
N LEU A 688 -31.02 -7.72 17.00
CA LEU A 688 -30.26 -7.10 18.06
C LEU A 688 -30.96 -5.80 18.45
N SER A 689 -31.51 -5.75 19.68
CA SER A 689 -32.21 -4.56 20.18
C SER A 689 -31.37 -3.90 21.26
N PHE A 690 -30.87 -2.71 20.94
CA PHE A 690 -30.06 -1.87 21.82
C PHE A 690 -30.91 -0.77 22.43
N ALA A 691 -30.72 -0.52 23.70
CA ALA A 691 -31.09 0.74 24.33
C ALA A 691 -29.81 1.56 24.51
N MET A 692 -29.74 2.73 23.87
CA MET A 692 -28.61 3.63 23.91
C MET A 692 -28.83 4.80 24.87
N GLY A 693 -27.76 5.32 25.48
CA GLY A 693 -27.84 6.45 26.39
C GLY A 693 -26.55 7.29 26.48
N PRO A 694 -26.65 8.47 27.13
CA PRO A 694 -25.55 9.42 27.22
C PRO A 694 -24.51 9.08 28.32
N GLU A 695 -24.87 8.20 29.27
CA GLU A 695 -24.01 7.87 30.39
C GLU A 695 -23.44 6.46 30.28
N PRO A 696 -22.16 6.24 30.61
CA PRO A 696 -21.52 4.95 30.49
C PRO A 696 -22.11 3.90 31.45
N MET A 697 -22.69 2.84 30.92
CA MET A 697 -23.15 1.68 31.67
C MET A 697 -21.96 0.76 32.00
N ARG A 698 -21.27 1.07 33.08
CA ARG A 698 -20.00 0.38 33.46
C ARG A 698 -20.15 -1.10 33.80
N SER A 699 -21.40 -1.55 34.11
CA SER A 699 -21.66 -2.96 34.43
C SER A 699 -21.97 -3.83 33.19
N TRP A 700 -22.26 -3.24 32.02
CA TRP A 700 -22.49 -4.02 30.80
C TRP A 700 -21.18 -4.47 30.16
N GLY A 701 -21.03 -5.77 29.93
CA GLY A 701 -19.87 -6.34 29.24
C GLY A 701 -18.55 -6.26 30.02
N SER A 702 -18.59 -5.96 31.33
CA SER A 702 -17.38 -5.69 32.12
C SER A 702 -16.78 -6.92 32.81
N ARG A 703 -17.48 -8.05 32.84
CA ARG A 703 -16.98 -9.26 33.48
C ARG A 703 -15.99 -9.99 32.55
N PRO A 704 -15.02 -10.77 33.07
CA PRO A 704 -14.08 -11.53 32.24
C PRO A 704 -14.76 -12.43 31.20
N GLU A 705 -15.86 -13.10 31.56
CA GLU A 705 -16.63 -13.97 30.66
C GLU A 705 -17.43 -13.23 29.59
N ASP A 706 -17.60 -11.92 29.71
CA ASP A 706 -18.26 -11.07 28.73
C ASP A 706 -17.29 -10.58 27.64
N ALA A 707 -15.97 -10.70 27.87
CA ALA A 707 -14.93 -10.26 26.94
C ALA A 707 -14.97 -11.04 25.61
N PRO A 708 -14.44 -10.43 24.51
CA PRO A 708 -14.29 -11.16 23.25
C PRO A 708 -13.34 -12.35 23.40
N PRO A 709 -13.41 -13.37 22.53
CA PRO A 709 -12.46 -14.48 22.55
C PRO A 709 -11.04 -14.00 22.23
N SER A 710 -10.05 -14.70 22.81
CA SER A 710 -8.64 -14.52 22.52
C SER A 710 -8.02 -15.89 22.20
N PRO A 711 -8.32 -16.46 21.03
CA PRO A 711 -8.02 -17.89 20.76
C PRO A 711 -6.52 -18.21 20.76
N GLY A 712 -5.67 -17.20 20.53
CA GLY A 712 -4.22 -17.35 20.63
C GLY A 712 -3.72 -17.61 22.06
N SER A 713 -4.50 -17.25 23.08
CA SER A 713 -4.15 -17.52 24.48
C SER A 713 -4.14 -19.00 24.86
N GLU A 714 -4.84 -19.84 24.09
CA GLU A 714 -4.93 -21.29 24.29
C GLU A 714 -3.72 -22.05 23.73
N ILE A 715 -2.80 -21.37 23.02
CA ILE A 715 -1.63 -22.00 22.39
C ILE A 715 -0.65 -22.48 23.46
N LYS A 716 -0.42 -23.80 23.49
CA LYS A 716 0.64 -24.40 24.31
C LYS A 716 1.98 -24.24 23.60
N LEU A 717 2.87 -23.45 24.18
CA LEU A 717 4.21 -23.22 23.67
C LEU A 717 5.25 -23.98 24.52
N PRO A 718 6.36 -24.43 23.92
CA PRO A 718 7.43 -25.05 24.70
C PRO A 718 8.08 -24.02 25.66
N PRO A 719 8.65 -24.46 26.77
CA PRO A 719 9.42 -23.60 27.66
C PRO A 719 10.51 -22.85 26.89
N GLY A 720 10.68 -21.57 27.19
CA GLY A 720 11.69 -20.74 26.56
C GLY A 720 11.36 -20.27 25.12
N TYR A 721 10.15 -20.54 24.61
CA TYR A 721 9.75 -20.13 23.24
C TYR A 721 9.95 -18.64 22.95
N GLU A 722 9.72 -17.80 23.95
CA GLU A 722 9.82 -16.34 23.82
C GLU A 722 11.30 -15.84 23.85
N HIS A 723 12.21 -16.70 24.31
CA HIS A 723 13.62 -16.36 24.38
C HIS A 723 14.25 -16.41 22.97
N VAL A 724 14.84 -15.30 22.57
CA VAL A 724 15.62 -15.18 21.34
C VAL A 724 17.08 -15.04 21.70
N PRO A 725 17.91 -16.04 21.48
CA PRO A 725 19.33 -15.92 21.75
C PRO A 725 19.95 -14.87 20.79
N VAL A 726 20.73 -13.97 21.36
CA VAL A 726 21.49 -13.01 20.57
C VAL A 726 22.75 -13.66 20.05
N LYS A 727 22.83 -13.81 18.72
CA LYS A 727 24.03 -14.37 18.08
C LYS A 727 25.19 -13.39 18.15
N PRO A 728 26.45 -13.88 18.13
CA PRO A 728 27.59 -12.99 17.97
C PRO A 728 27.46 -12.11 16.73
N ASN A 729 27.71 -10.82 16.89
CA ASN A 729 27.69 -9.85 15.81
C ASN A 729 29.03 -9.12 15.80
N LEU A 730 29.82 -9.33 14.77
CA LEU A 730 31.18 -8.85 14.67
C LEU A 730 31.30 -7.34 14.91
N TYR A 731 30.47 -6.54 14.23
CA TYR A 731 30.49 -5.07 14.36
C TYR A 731 30.17 -4.62 15.80
N ARG A 732 29.04 -5.11 16.34
CA ARG A 732 28.60 -4.76 17.70
C ARG A 732 29.60 -5.20 18.76
N ASP A 733 30.07 -6.45 18.65
CA ASP A 733 30.94 -7.06 19.67
C ASP A 733 32.32 -6.39 19.67
N LEU A 734 32.86 -6.07 18.49
CA LEU A 734 34.11 -5.30 18.37
C LEU A 734 33.93 -3.85 18.79
N ARG A 735 32.81 -3.23 18.50
CA ARG A 735 32.49 -1.87 18.95
C ARG A 735 32.46 -1.75 20.47
N ALA A 736 31.90 -2.76 21.14
CA ALA A 736 31.87 -2.79 22.62
C ALA A 736 33.24 -2.95 23.28
N GLN A 737 34.22 -3.54 22.57
CA GLN A 737 35.59 -3.76 23.06
C GLN A 737 36.54 -2.60 22.78
N GLY A 738 36.15 -1.69 21.87
CA GLY A 738 37.05 -0.69 21.34
C GLY A 738 36.99 0.67 22.05
N ASN A 739 38.13 1.28 22.23
CA ASN A 739 38.27 2.69 22.56
C ASN A 739 39.04 3.37 21.42
N PRO A 740 38.37 4.12 20.52
CA PRO A 740 39.02 4.64 19.32
C PRO A 740 40.10 5.66 19.67
N SER A 741 41.22 5.54 18.99
CA SER A 741 42.41 6.38 19.18
C SER A 741 42.34 7.72 18.43
N SER A 742 41.38 7.89 17.54
CA SER A 742 41.29 9.07 16.67
C SER A 742 40.20 10.07 17.05
N ALA A 743 40.27 11.26 16.47
CA ALA A 743 39.18 12.23 16.38
C ALA A 743 38.45 12.09 15.04
N VAL A 744 37.13 12.07 15.09
CA VAL A 744 36.27 11.97 13.91
C VAL A 744 35.52 13.29 13.71
N THR A 745 35.68 13.90 12.54
CA THR A 745 34.91 15.08 12.14
C THR A 745 33.97 14.67 11.02
N GLN A 746 32.69 15.07 11.12
CA GLN A 746 31.64 14.73 10.19
C GLN A 746 31.09 15.99 9.56
N MET A 747 30.86 15.96 8.25
CA MET A 747 30.30 17.08 7.49
C MET A 747 29.21 16.56 6.56
N GLN A 748 28.09 17.30 6.49
CA GLN A 748 27.09 17.14 5.45
C GLN A 748 27.21 18.27 4.45
N ASN A 749 27.26 17.94 3.18
CA ASN A 749 27.19 18.92 2.11
C ASN A 749 26.26 18.40 1.01
N PRO A 750 25.17 19.07 0.69
CA PRO A 750 24.23 18.65 -0.37
C PRO A 750 24.82 18.73 -1.78
N ASP A 751 25.96 19.42 -1.97
CA ASP A 751 26.63 19.58 -3.25
C ASP A 751 28.07 19.04 -3.18
N LEU A 752 28.32 17.93 -3.85
CA LEU A 752 29.67 17.32 -3.93
C LEU A 752 30.72 18.22 -4.58
N SER A 753 30.31 19.15 -5.43
CA SER A 753 31.25 20.11 -6.05
C SER A 753 31.82 21.09 -5.03
N SER A 754 31.18 21.25 -3.88
CA SER A 754 31.62 22.10 -2.76
C SER A 754 32.35 21.32 -1.64
N LEU A 755 32.44 19.99 -1.73
CA LEU A 755 33.33 19.21 -0.87
C LEU A 755 34.75 19.61 -1.13
N GLU A 756 35.59 19.59 -0.09
CA GLU A 756 36.99 19.89 -0.23
C GLU A 756 37.64 19.11 -1.39
N PRO A 757 38.52 19.71 -2.14
CA PRO A 757 39.16 19.04 -3.26
C PRO A 757 39.81 17.74 -2.78
N PRO A 758 39.76 16.66 -3.59
CA PRO A 758 40.45 15.42 -3.30
C PRO A 758 41.90 15.66 -2.87
N LEU A 759 42.41 14.80 -2.00
CA LEU A 759 43.80 14.90 -1.52
C LEU A 759 44.82 14.94 -2.65
N GLY A 760 44.44 14.54 -3.86
CA GLY A 760 45.31 14.58 -5.04
C GLY A 760 46.65 13.87 -4.79
N ALA A 761 47.76 14.56 -5.01
CA ALA A 761 49.10 14.04 -4.80
C ALA A 761 49.45 13.65 -3.32
N ALA A 762 48.65 14.12 -2.33
CA ALA A 762 48.82 13.71 -0.94
C ALA A 762 48.09 12.39 -0.61
N ASN A 763 47.27 11.89 -1.51
CA ASN A 763 46.64 10.59 -1.34
C ASN A 763 47.68 9.48 -1.49
N LEU A 764 47.91 8.71 -0.45
CA LEU A 764 48.90 7.61 -0.46
C LEU A 764 48.55 6.55 -1.54
N LEU A 765 47.27 6.43 -1.89
CA LEU A 765 46.81 5.46 -2.88
C LEU A 765 47.19 5.86 -4.30
N SER A 766 47.22 7.15 -4.64
CA SER A 766 47.69 7.64 -5.95
C SER A 766 49.20 7.47 -6.13
N ARG A 767 49.96 7.36 -5.04
CA ARG A 767 51.41 7.18 -5.01
C ARG A 767 51.88 5.71 -4.83
N ALA A 768 50.89 4.81 -4.57
CA ALA A 768 51.19 3.40 -4.32
C ALA A 768 50.49 2.51 -5.36
N PRO A 769 51.11 2.28 -6.53
CA PRO A 769 50.53 1.44 -7.58
C PRO A 769 50.31 -0.02 -7.16
N GLN A 770 50.66 -0.39 -5.95
CA GLN A 770 50.47 -1.73 -5.36
C GLN A 770 49.41 -1.72 -4.25
N ALA A 771 48.75 -0.59 -3.97
CA ALA A 771 47.64 -0.56 -3.01
C ALA A 771 46.48 -1.43 -3.55
N ILE A 772 46.09 -2.42 -2.77
CA ILE A 772 45.04 -3.35 -3.15
C ILE A 772 43.92 -3.22 -2.14
N ILE A 773 42.70 -2.88 -2.62
CA ILE A 773 41.49 -2.97 -1.82
C ILE A 773 40.80 -4.31 -2.10
N ARG A 774 40.42 -4.99 -1.04
CA ARG A 774 39.70 -6.28 -1.13
C ARG A 774 38.47 -6.26 -0.24
N VAL A 775 37.40 -6.86 -0.75
CA VAL A 775 36.19 -7.16 0.07
C VAL A 775 36.39 -8.53 0.69
N ILE A 776 36.19 -8.58 2.00
CA ILE A 776 36.19 -9.81 2.79
C ILE A 776 34.80 -9.93 3.43
N GLY A 777 34.06 -11.01 3.13
CA GLY A 777 32.70 -11.19 3.65
C GLY A 777 31.60 -10.93 2.59
N PRO A 778 30.39 -10.55 2.99
CA PRO A 778 29.28 -10.33 2.07
C PRO A 778 29.65 -9.35 0.95
N ARG A 779 29.34 -9.71 -0.29
CA ARG A 779 29.64 -8.87 -1.46
C ARG A 779 28.76 -7.63 -1.49
N PRO A 780 29.25 -6.50 -2.07
CA PRO A 780 28.40 -5.36 -2.36
C PRO A 780 27.19 -5.76 -3.22
N MET A 781 26.02 -5.20 -2.93
CA MET A 781 24.74 -5.58 -3.57
C MET A 781 24.57 -5.14 -5.03
N ASN A 782 25.32 -4.20 -5.51
CA ASN A 782 25.12 -3.62 -6.84
C ASN A 782 25.44 -4.56 -8.04
N GLY A 783 25.65 -5.85 -7.78
CA GLY A 783 25.99 -6.82 -8.83
C GLY A 783 27.27 -6.48 -9.59
N ALA A 784 27.86 -5.35 -9.31
CA ALA A 784 29.09 -4.89 -9.87
C ALA A 784 30.21 -5.58 -9.09
N SER A 785 30.61 -6.63 -9.68
CA SER A 785 31.78 -7.46 -9.42
C SER A 785 32.98 -6.69 -8.84
N GLU A 786 33.99 -7.42 -8.45
CA GLU A 786 35.37 -7.05 -8.07
C GLU A 786 35.96 -5.82 -8.77
N GLY A 787 35.42 -5.37 -9.91
CA GLY A 787 35.78 -4.14 -10.62
C GLY A 787 35.38 -2.80 -10.02
N MET A 788 34.49 -2.78 -9.01
CA MET A 788 34.04 -1.52 -8.39
C MET A 788 34.91 -1.09 -7.21
N VAL A 789 35.45 -2.02 -6.49
CA VAL A 789 36.27 -1.76 -5.30
C VAL A 789 37.52 -0.92 -5.61
N PRO A 790 38.24 -1.13 -6.72
CA PRO A 790 39.35 -0.26 -7.13
C PRO A 790 38.93 1.18 -7.42
N ARG A 791 37.66 1.43 -7.79
CA ARG A 791 37.16 2.77 -8.10
C ARG A 791 36.87 3.62 -6.84
N LEU A 792 36.82 3.02 -5.66
CA LEU A 792 36.68 3.75 -4.40
C LEU A 792 37.91 4.60 -4.05
N CYS A 793 38.97 4.54 -4.85
CA CYS A 793 40.24 5.24 -4.59
C CYS A 793 40.80 5.83 -5.87
N ASP A 794 40.00 6.05 -6.91
CA ASP A 794 40.46 6.59 -8.19
C ASP A 794 40.54 8.14 -8.21
N GLY A 795 40.14 8.80 -7.10
CA GLY A 795 40.09 10.24 -6.97
C GLY A 795 38.91 10.90 -7.66
N LEU A 796 37.96 10.09 -8.11
CA LEU A 796 36.77 10.55 -8.84
C LEU A 796 35.52 10.21 -8.05
N GLY A 797 35.05 11.11 -7.20
CA GLY A 797 33.80 10.95 -6.46
C GLY A 797 32.59 10.75 -7.37
N ALA A 798 31.49 10.27 -6.80
CA ALA A 798 30.19 10.17 -7.50
C ALA A 798 29.76 11.52 -8.06
N GLN A 799 29.24 11.53 -9.29
CA GLN A 799 28.81 12.78 -9.94
C GLN A 799 27.33 13.12 -9.69
N ASN A 800 26.60 12.15 -9.18
CA ASN A 800 25.22 12.33 -8.71
C ASN A 800 24.95 11.34 -7.57
N HIS A 801 23.83 11.56 -6.86
CA HIS A 801 23.39 10.62 -5.82
C HIS A 801 23.00 9.28 -6.45
N ASP A 802 23.26 8.22 -5.72
CA ASP A 802 22.91 6.86 -6.11
C ASP A 802 23.58 6.37 -7.41
N ASP A 803 24.78 6.88 -7.73
CA ASP A 803 25.54 6.44 -8.89
C ASP A 803 26.09 5.02 -8.68
N PRO A 804 25.45 3.98 -9.24
CA PRO A 804 25.87 2.60 -9.01
C PRO A 804 27.23 2.27 -9.67
N SER A 805 27.73 3.13 -10.54
CA SER A 805 29.01 2.97 -11.20
C SER A 805 30.20 3.42 -10.35
N ARG A 806 29.90 4.15 -9.25
CA ARG A 806 30.92 4.79 -8.40
C ARG A 806 30.65 4.67 -6.89
N CYS A 807 29.83 3.70 -6.49
CA CYS A 807 29.58 3.44 -5.09
C CYS A 807 29.66 1.96 -4.76
N ALA A 808 30.13 1.66 -3.56
CA ALA A 808 30.07 0.34 -2.97
C ALA A 808 29.22 0.38 -1.71
N TRP A 809 28.33 -0.62 -1.54
CA TRP A 809 27.57 -0.78 -0.31
C TRP A 809 27.47 -2.23 0.09
N PHE A 810 27.29 -2.46 1.38
CA PHE A 810 27.12 -3.77 1.98
C PHE A 810 25.69 -3.88 2.52
N ASP A 811 24.99 -4.92 2.10
CA ASP A 811 23.62 -5.20 2.53
C ASP A 811 23.52 -6.65 3.04
N GLY A 812 22.76 -6.84 4.11
CA GLY A 812 22.46 -8.17 4.65
C GLY A 812 23.56 -8.84 5.48
N GLY A 813 24.71 -8.20 5.70
CA GLY A 813 25.78 -8.76 6.54
C GLY A 813 26.85 -7.73 6.89
N SER A 814 27.69 -8.05 7.90
CA SER A 814 28.82 -7.20 8.28
C SER A 814 29.89 -7.19 7.17
N GLY A 815 29.88 -6.13 6.37
CA GLY A 815 30.84 -5.93 5.30
C GLY A 815 32.24 -5.60 5.84
N ARG A 816 33.29 -6.07 5.12
CA ARG A 816 34.69 -5.80 5.45
C ARG A 816 35.42 -5.36 4.20
N LEU A 817 36.06 -4.18 4.30
CA LEU A 817 36.98 -3.69 3.28
C LEU A 817 38.38 -3.68 3.88
N VAL A 818 39.32 -4.35 3.24
CA VAL A 818 40.76 -4.27 3.61
C VAL A 818 41.52 -3.55 2.52
N MET A 819 42.30 -2.57 2.93
CA MET A 819 43.22 -1.84 2.10
C MET A 819 44.66 -2.18 2.51
N ASP A 820 45.47 -2.66 1.60
CA ASP A 820 46.92 -2.86 1.76
C ASP A 820 47.66 -1.69 1.11
N LEU A 821 48.36 -0.88 1.89
CA LEU A 821 49.15 0.23 1.41
C LEU A 821 50.53 -0.20 0.83
N GLY A 822 50.78 -1.53 0.73
CA GLY A 822 52.02 -2.10 0.19
C GLY A 822 53.18 -2.12 1.21
N LEU A 823 53.35 -1.04 1.93
CA LEU A 823 54.38 -0.87 3.00
C LEU A 823 53.71 -0.22 4.19
N THR A 824 54.33 -0.36 5.36
CA THR A 824 53.98 0.44 6.54
C THR A 824 54.26 1.92 6.26
N ARG A 825 53.24 2.76 6.37
CA ARG A 825 53.28 4.19 6.10
C ARG A 825 52.67 4.96 7.25
N THR A 826 53.17 6.17 7.47
CA THR A 826 52.51 7.10 8.40
C THR A 826 51.20 7.57 7.77
N VAL A 827 50.06 7.25 8.41
CA VAL A 827 48.72 7.70 8.01
C VAL A 827 48.35 8.92 8.82
N SER A 828 48.19 10.08 8.17
CA SER A 828 47.82 11.31 8.82
C SER A 828 46.31 11.56 8.87
N GLU A 829 45.63 11.15 7.81
CA GLU A 829 44.16 11.33 7.70
C GLU A 829 43.56 10.21 6.85
N VAL A 830 42.33 9.79 7.18
CA VAL A 830 41.46 8.97 6.34
C VAL A 830 40.18 9.73 6.09
N ARG A 831 39.77 9.81 4.82
CA ARG A 831 38.50 10.40 4.39
C ARG A 831 37.61 9.35 3.76
N CYS A 832 36.32 9.39 4.11
CA CYS A 832 35.29 8.52 3.55
C CYS A 832 34.11 9.37 3.08
N TYR A 833 33.70 9.17 1.84
CA TYR A 833 32.60 9.90 1.22
C TYR A 833 31.43 8.98 0.93
N SER A 834 30.21 9.51 1.05
CA SER A 834 28.97 8.85 0.58
C SER A 834 28.02 9.89 0.01
N TRP A 835 27.21 9.49 -0.94
CA TRP A 835 26.15 10.34 -1.51
C TRP A 835 24.93 9.53 -1.89
N HIS A 836 23.81 9.78 -1.21
CA HIS A 836 22.55 9.07 -1.42
C HIS A 836 21.35 9.97 -1.13
N ARG A 837 20.18 9.73 -1.74
CA ARG A 837 18.94 10.51 -1.53
C ARG A 837 18.28 10.30 -0.19
N GLY A 838 18.38 9.14 0.41
CA GLY A 838 17.66 8.74 1.59
C GLY A 838 18.55 8.18 2.68
N ASN A 839 18.00 7.37 3.51
CA ASN A 839 18.59 6.78 4.70
C ASN A 839 19.83 5.88 4.48
N ARG A 840 20.29 5.73 3.23
CA ARG A 840 21.57 5.07 2.90
C ARG A 840 22.74 6.04 2.85
N ALA A 841 22.52 7.36 2.91
CA ALA A 841 23.61 8.33 2.98
C ALA A 841 24.49 8.20 4.24
N PRO A 842 23.93 7.91 5.44
CA PRO A 842 24.72 7.77 6.65
C PRO A 842 25.75 6.67 6.57
N GLN A 843 26.98 7.01 6.94
CA GLN A 843 28.09 6.08 7.07
C GLN A 843 28.15 5.51 8.49
N LYS A 844 28.24 4.17 8.58
CA LYS A 844 28.44 3.45 9.84
C LYS A 844 29.53 2.42 9.65
N PHE A 845 30.66 2.59 10.32
CA PHE A 845 31.74 1.62 10.28
C PHE A 845 32.73 1.78 11.42
N LEU A 846 33.46 0.70 11.69
CA LEU A 846 34.67 0.73 12.50
C LEU A 846 35.88 0.75 11.55
N LEU A 847 36.83 1.65 11.77
CA LEU A 847 38.10 1.68 11.08
C LEU A 847 39.19 1.13 11.96
N TRP A 848 39.94 0.17 11.48
CA TRP A 848 41.06 -0.50 12.14
C TRP A 848 42.34 -0.33 11.34
N GLY A 849 43.49 -0.28 12.02
CA GLY A 849 44.80 -0.23 11.42
C GLY A 849 45.70 -1.37 11.91
N ALA A 850 46.52 -1.91 11.05
CA ALA A 850 47.51 -2.92 11.41
C ALA A 850 48.86 -2.64 10.77
N GLN A 851 49.93 -3.00 11.48
CA GLN A 851 51.31 -2.94 11.05
C GLN A 851 51.77 -4.32 10.56
N GLY A 852 53.01 -4.37 10.03
CA GLY A 852 53.69 -5.61 9.76
C GLY A 852 53.67 -6.09 8.30
N PRO A 853 54.44 -7.14 7.98
CA PRO A 853 54.62 -7.60 6.61
C PRO A 853 53.44 -8.47 6.11
N LYS A 854 52.63 -8.98 7.01
CA LYS A 854 51.48 -9.86 6.71
C LYS A 854 50.21 -9.29 7.31
N GLN A 855 49.15 -9.32 6.54
CA GLN A 855 47.81 -8.92 7.00
C GLN A 855 47.35 -9.85 8.13
N PRO A 856 46.91 -9.30 9.30
CA PRO A 856 46.23 -10.08 10.34
C PRO A 856 44.90 -10.61 9.81
N GLU A 857 44.36 -11.65 10.48
CA GLU A 857 43.01 -12.14 10.15
C GLU A 857 41.97 -11.04 10.33
N ALA A 858 41.19 -10.82 9.27
CA ALA A 858 40.12 -9.81 9.30
C ALA A 858 38.80 -10.35 9.89
N ASP A 859 38.77 -11.61 10.25
CA ASP A 859 37.64 -12.30 10.87
C ASP A 859 37.93 -12.63 12.33
N PHE A 860 38.09 -11.60 13.14
CA PHE A 860 38.41 -11.71 14.54
C PHE A 860 37.22 -11.30 15.41
N THR A 861 36.95 -11.99 16.49
CA THR A 861 35.85 -11.70 17.46
C THR A 861 36.36 -11.02 18.73
N ASN A 862 37.71 -11.00 18.92
CA ASN A 862 38.34 -10.32 20.03
C ASN A 862 39.40 -9.34 19.52
N ALA A 863 39.29 -8.09 19.90
CA ALA A 863 40.23 -7.04 19.52
C ALA A 863 41.62 -7.25 20.15
N ALA A 864 41.67 -7.74 21.39
CA ALA A 864 42.92 -8.02 22.07
C ALA A 864 43.67 -9.19 21.40
N GLY A 865 44.90 -8.96 20.94
CA GLY A 865 45.74 -9.97 20.30
C GLY A 865 45.40 -10.20 18.81
N SER A 866 44.45 -9.52 18.22
CA SER A 866 44.09 -9.65 16.79
C SER A 866 45.14 -9.08 15.85
N GLY A 867 46.03 -8.23 16.32
CA GLY A 867 46.98 -7.46 15.52
C GLY A 867 46.38 -6.22 14.87
N TRP A 868 45.10 -5.94 15.12
CA TRP A 868 44.38 -4.75 14.70
C TRP A 868 44.21 -3.76 15.85
N THR A 869 44.34 -2.47 15.54
CA THR A 869 44.08 -1.36 16.47
C THR A 869 42.87 -0.57 15.98
N LEU A 870 41.89 -0.34 16.85
CA LEU A 870 40.72 0.49 16.52
C LEU A 870 41.12 1.94 16.39
N LEU A 871 40.93 2.52 15.21
CA LEU A 871 41.22 3.90 14.89
C LEU A 871 39.98 4.78 15.07
N ALA A 872 38.85 4.40 14.54
CA ALA A 872 37.62 5.18 14.59
C ALA A 872 36.36 4.34 14.70
N ASP A 873 35.37 4.88 15.41
CA ASP A 873 33.97 4.45 15.37
C ASP A 873 33.16 5.58 14.72
N VAL A 874 32.67 5.32 13.51
CA VAL A 874 31.98 6.30 12.67
C VAL A 874 30.50 6.02 12.61
N ASN A 875 29.69 7.05 12.88
CA ASN A 875 28.26 7.06 12.67
C ASN A 875 27.82 8.47 12.28
N THR A 876 27.41 8.67 11.01
CA THR A 876 27.00 9.96 10.48
C THR A 876 25.48 10.17 10.48
N GLU A 877 24.69 9.33 11.12
CA GLU A 877 23.21 9.49 11.20
C GLU A 877 22.75 10.87 11.68
N LYS A 878 23.54 11.52 12.52
CA LYS A 878 23.25 12.88 13.02
C LYS A 878 23.23 13.95 11.92
N LEU A 879 23.82 13.66 10.76
CA LEU A 879 23.81 14.58 9.61
C LEU A 879 22.51 14.51 8.81
N GLY A 880 21.62 13.55 9.10
CA GLY A 880 20.36 13.32 8.39
C GLY A 880 20.46 12.19 7.36
N ASP A 881 19.32 11.81 6.81
CA ASP A 881 19.18 10.62 5.97
C ASP A 881 19.62 10.82 4.51
N GLY A 882 19.70 12.05 4.02
CA GLY A 882 20.01 12.32 2.61
C GLY A 882 21.22 13.23 2.40
N GLY A 883 21.67 13.29 1.15
CA GLY A 883 22.76 14.16 0.73
C GLY A 883 24.13 13.49 0.68
N ALA A 884 25.18 14.31 0.58
CA ALA A 884 26.57 13.87 0.64
C ALA A 884 27.08 13.94 2.08
N HIS A 885 27.76 12.88 2.52
CA HIS A 885 28.41 12.83 3.83
C HIS A 885 29.91 12.67 3.64
N LEU A 886 30.68 13.45 4.38
CA LEU A 886 32.12 13.32 4.48
C LEU A 886 32.51 13.03 5.93
N THR A 887 33.28 11.98 6.14
CA THR A 887 33.91 11.66 7.41
C THR A 887 35.42 11.84 7.27
N ARG A 888 36.01 12.61 8.17
CA ARG A 888 37.45 12.78 8.32
C ARG A 888 37.90 12.20 9.65
N ILE A 889 38.92 11.35 9.58
CA ILE A 889 39.47 10.64 10.72
C ILE A 889 40.94 11.08 10.85
N ARG A 890 41.32 11.69 11.98
CA ARG A 890 42.65 12.20 12.29
C ARG A 890 43.07 11.80 13.71
N GLY A 891 44.34 11.88 14.06
CA GLY A 891 44.81 11.73 15.43
C GLY A 891 44.16 12.79 16.35
N LYS A 892 43.91 12.44 17.61
CA LYS A 892 43.20 13.31 18.61
C LYS A 892 43.83 14.70 18.81
N SER A 893 45.12 14.81 18.58
CA SER A 893 45.86 16.08 18.73
C SER A 893 46.15 16.77 17.41
N GLY A 894 45.50 16.38 16.30
CA GLY A 894 45.82 16.85 14.95
C GLY A 894 47.06 16.21 14.33
N GLY A 895 47.69 15.25 15.03
CA GLY A 895 48.81 14.49 14.53
C GLY A 895 48.40 13.29 13.65
N SER A 896 49.37 12.42 13.33
CA SER A 896 49.09 11.21 12.57
C SER A 896 48.22 10.23 13.34
N LEU A 897 47.50 9.38 12.61
CA LEU A 897 46.79 8.23 13.17
C LEU A 897 47.76 7.14 13.67
N GLY A 898 48.95 7.08 13.06
CA GLY A 898 50.01 6.09 13.34
C GLY A 898 50.58 5.50 12.05
N ASP A 899 51.43 4.53 12.23
CA ASP A 899 52.08 3.83 11.11
C ASP A 899 51.38 2.53 10.83
N TYR A 900 50.77 2.41 9.64
CA TYR A 900 49.98 1.25 9.26
C TYR A 900 50.33 0.81 7.83
N ARG A 901 50.24 -0.50 7.60
CA ARG A 901 50.26 -1.09 6.25
C ARG A 901 48.85 -1.46 5.83
N PHE A 902 48.03 -1.93 6.75
CA PHE A 902 46.68 -2.39 6.45
C PHE A 902 45.63 -1.53 7.16
N LEU A 903 44.58 -1.14 6.45
CA LEU A 903 43.39 -0.52 6.98
C LEU A 903 42.20 -1.43 6.75
N LEU A 904 41.32 -1.58 7.74
CA LEU A 904 40.14 -2.44 7.68
C LEU A 904 38.92 -1.63 8.11
N TRP A 905 37.95 -1.56 7.23
CA TRP A 905 36.58 -1.07 7.53
C TRP A 905 35.69 -2.26 7.82
N ILE A 906 34.98 -2.21 8.95
CA ILE A 906 33.94 -3.19 9.32
C ILE A 906 32.60 -2.43 9.41
N THR A 907 31.64 -2.79 8.55
CA THR A 907 30.30 -2.19 8.53
C THR A 907 29.33 -3.01 9.38
N PRO A 908 28.25 -2.40 9.94
CA PRO A 908 27.20 -3.16 10.61
C PRO A 908 26.43 -4.03 9.62
N GLU A 909 25.77 -5.05 10.14
CA GLU A 909 24.70 -5.73 9.41
C GLU A 909 23.53 -4.77 9.28
N ALA A 910 23.25 -4.29 8.07
CA ALA A 910 22.19 -3.32 7.83
C ALA A 910 21.47 -3.64 6.51
N GLU A 911 20.13 -3.48 6.52
CA GLU A 911 19.29 -3.66 5.33
C GLU A 911 19.56 -2.60 4.26
N GLN A 912 20.03 -1.46 4.71
CA GLN A 912 20.39 -0.32 3.88
C GLN A 912 21.85 0.02 4.15
N GLY A 913 22.73 -0.77 3.57
CA GLY A 913 24.15 -0.79 3.90
C GLY A 913 24.82 0.58 3.96
N THR A 914 26.01 0.58 4.55
CA THR A 914 26.90 1.74 4.49
C THR A 914 27.39 1.92 3.06
N PHE A 915 27.23 3.12 2.53
CA PHE A 915 27.70 3.52 1.20
C PHE A 915 29.08 4.13 1.27
N PHE A 916 29.93 3.75 0.34
CA PHE A 916 31.21 4.41 0.08
C PHE A 916 31.24 4.82 -1.39
N THR A 917 31.47 6.10 -1.66
CA THR A 917 31.64 6.62 -3.03
C THR A 917 33.09 6.95 -3.33
N GLU A 918 33.88 7.24 -2.32
CA GLU A 918 35.33 7.47 -2.41
C GLU A 918 35.98 7.25 -1.06
N LEU A 919 37.21 6.74 -1.05
CA LEU A 919 38.09 6.57 0.11
C LEU A 919 39.44 7.22 -0.19
N GLU A 920 39.91 8.06 0.69
CA GLU A 920 41.25 8.69 0.58
C GLU A 920 42.05 8.46 1.85
N VAL A 921 43.33 8.23 1.71
CA VAL A 921 44.27 8.05 2.82
C VAL A 921 45.46 9.01 2.61
N ALA A 922 45.63 9.96 3.51
CA ALA A 922 46.74 10.92 3.48
C ALA A 922 47.89 10.45 4.35
N GLY A 923 49.09 10.72 3.87
CA GLY A 923 50.31 10.60 4.63
C GLY A 923 51.31 11.64 4.19
N PRO A 924 52.41 11.86 4.94
CA PRO A 924 53.46 12.81 4.62
C PRO A 924 54.16 12.53 3.32
#